data_77477771d31ef5a353805040f1baf692
#
_entry.id   77477771d31ef5a353805040f1baf692
#
_cell.length_a   1.000
_cell.length_b   1.000
_cell.length_c   1.000
_cell.angle_alpha   90.00
_cell.angle_beta   90.00
_cell.angle_gamma   90.00
#
_symmetry.space_group_name_H-M   'P 1'
#
loop_
_entity.id
_entity.type
_entity.pdbx_description
1 polymer ?
#
loop_
_entity_poly.entity_id
_entity_poly.type
_entity_poly.pdbx_seq_one_letter_code
_entity_poly.pdbx_strand_id
1 'polypeptide(L)'
;MTGLVNAQTEVMAWGNITGIRVEGQLMEFESSFRVVGKDGSVINVTGRERQRPKYHRDGLTQTITTELGGIRFLEVVTDNGAGKASVLVTSTALKDTVIDGAYFCLDIPDRYYSAGTVQFITGKTKGKPIDLAGFPALNEKQQIKSADGVAFSSENRQIEISLNVVSPVFVCRNDEAPGYRLYIRLLGPEIKKDHDFKREFDLTVSGTIDRSAVEIMVDSKDPGNRFAGFGGNFRLQNPSSDPKVIQYCLDNMRVAWGRVEMPWNLWQPNENANPTEAAINGKLDKHVKESMEMAQKLAKLGIPVIISDWSAPNWAILGNPADAFRYRDRGIFGYQLNPDKTVVIYRSIGDYLAYLKQVYGVEPELFSFNESDLGINIRHTGKEHAGFIKGLGSYLASRGIVTKLLLGDNSDATTFDFILPAMNDPETHKYIGAVSFHSWRGCDNETLKKWAGAAKKMNLPLIVAEGSTDAAAWNYPEIFNEQTFALYEINLYIRICSVCQPLSILQWQLTSDYSVMTGDGIFGTNGPLRPSTRFWNLKQLASTPANAFALQTSCSNDEINCAAFGNIARGEYAVHIVNNGAGKQASIKGLPPDASLYEVFVTNETMGMEKTGEVTAENGTVQINLLPASFTTLKSKK
;
A
#
# COMPACT_ATOMS: atom_id res chain seq x y z
N MET A 1 29.09 11.85 -17.09
CA MET A 1 28.78 10.48 -17.56
C MET A 1 27.27 10.36 -17.51
N THR A 2 26.60 10.39 -18.65
CA THR A 2 25.18 10.11 -18.76
C THR A 2 25.02 8.61 -18.53
N GLY A 3 24.72 8.22 -17.29
CA GLY A 3 24.32 6.85 -17.00
C GLY A 3 23.10 6.54 -17.86
N LEU A 4 23.20 5.53 -18.69
CA LEU A 4 22.05 4.94 -19.36
C LEU A 4 21.08 4.52 -18.27
N VAL A 5 19.99 5.27 -18.11
CA VAL A 5 18.85 4.81 -17.33
C VAL A 5 18.30 3.62 -18.12
N ASN A 6 18.56 2.43 -17.66
CA ASN A 6 18.03 1.21 -18.27
C ASN A 6 16.49 1.27 -18.20
N ALA A 7 15.84 0.78 -19.24
CA ALA A 7 14.41 0.53 -19.16
C ALA A 7 14.15 -0.45 -18.01
N GLN A 8 13.07 -0.22 -17.27
CA GLN A 8 12.69 -1.09 -16.17
C GLN A 8 11.26 -1.59 -16.40
N THR A 9 11.13 -2.90 -16.52
CA THR A 9 9.82 -3.55 -16.60
C THR A 9 9.22 -3.68 -15.22
N GLU A 10 8.05 -3.07 -14.99
CA GLU A 10 7.34 -3.12 -13.73
C GLU A 10 6.39 -4.32 -13.71
N VAL A 11 6.67 -5.30 -12.86
CA VAL A 11 5.87 -6.52 -12.71
C VAL A 11 5.39 -6.65 -11.28
N MET A 12 4.08 -6.83 -11.13
CA MET A 12 3.46 -7.06 -9.83
C MET A 12 3.63 -8.53 -9.42
N ALA A 13 3.62 -8.80 -8.12
CA ALA A 13 3.82 -10.15 -7.59
C ALA A 13 2.80 -11.18 -8.08
N TRP A 14 1.63 -10.74 -8.53
CA TRP A 14 0.59 -11.61 -9.11
C TRP A 14 0.71 -11.81 -10.63
N GLY A 15 1.76 -11.27 -11.26
CA GLY A 15 2.10 -11.46 -12.67
C GLY A 15 1.66 -10.33 -13.60
N ASN A 16 0.93 -9.33 -13.13
CA ASN A 16 0.56 -8.22 -14.00
C ASN A 16 1.78 -7.31 -14.26
N ILE A 17 2.10 -7.09 -15.53
CA ILE A 17 3.07 -6.08 -15.97
C ILE A 17 2.31 -4.76 -16.07
N THR A 18 2.76 -3.72 -15.35
CA THR A 18 2.07 -2.42 -15.30
C THR A 18 2.68 -1.39 -16.24
N GLY A 19 3.74 -1.76 -16.93
CA GLY A 19 4.40 -0.94 -17.93
C GLY A 19 5.90 -1.19 -18.00
N ILE A 20 6.55 -0.46 -18.88
CA ILE A 20 8.02 -0.47 -19.03
C ILE A 20 8.50 0.98 -18.97
N ARG A 21 9.48 1.28 -18.13
CA ARG A 21 10.08 2.61 -18.08
C ARG A 21 11.10 2.80 -19.18
N VAL A 22 10.98 3.91 -19.88
CA VAL A 22 11.96 4.39 -20.85
C VAL A 22 12.48 5.73 -20.37
N GLU A 23 13.76 5.81 -20.04
CA GLU A 23 14.38 7.00 -19.45
C GLU A 23 13.64 7.53 -18.20
N GLY A 24 13.06 6.60 -17.42
CA GLY A 24 12.25 6.87 -16.22
C GLY A 24 10.77 7.13 -16.51
N GLN A 25 10.38 7.48 -17.73
CA GLN A 25 8.98 7.64 -18.12
C GLN A 25 8.29 6.29 -18.22
N LEU A 26 7.22 6.07 -17.46
CA LEU A 26 6.43 4.85 -17.56
C LEU A 26 5.61 4.84 -18.84
N MET A 27 5.87 3.86 -19.71
CA MET A 27 5.01 3.52 -20.84
C MET A 27 3.96 2.54 -20.33
N GLU A 28 2.86 3.08 -19.83
CA GLU A 28 1.86 2.38 -19.06
C GLU A 28 0.95 1.51 -19.91
N PHE A 29 0.74 0.30 -19.45
CA PHE A 29 -0.29 -0.67 -19.83
C PHE A 29 -0.43 -1.65 -18.66
N GLU A 30 -1.45 -2.51 -18.67
CA GLU A 30 -1.55 -3.56 -17.65
C GLU A 30 -1.78 -4.93 -18.30
N SER A 31 -0.91 -5.90 -18.01
CA SER A 31 -1.16 -7.29 -18.41
C SER A 31 -2.00 -8.02 -17.36
N SER A 32 -2.71 -9.06 -17.77
CA SER A 32 -3.41 -9.98 -16.86
C SER A 32 -3.63 -11.34 -17.51
N PHE A 33 -3.72 -12.40 -16.68
CA PHE A 33 -4.30 -13.68 -17.11
C PHE A 33 -5.79 -13.68 -16.82
N ARG A 34 -6.58 -14.15 -17.79
CA ARG A 34 -8.03 -14.30 -17.65
C ARG A 34 -8.48 -15.69 -18.10
N VAL A 35 -9.33 -16.32 -17.29
CA VAL A 35 -10.01 -17.55 -17.63
C VAL A 35 -11.47 -17.21 -17.91
N VAL A 36 -11.94 -17.56 -19.13
CA VAL A 36 -13.28 -17.23 -19.62
C VAL A 36 -14.10 -18.50 -19.74
N GLY A 37 -15.30 -18.50 -19.16
CA GLY A 37 -16.27 -19.60 -19.21
C GLY A 37 -16.91 -19.77 -20.57
N LYS A 38 -17.58 -20.89 -20.80
CA LYS A 38 -18.33 -21.18 -22.06
C LYS A 38 -19.42 -20.16 -22.40
N ASP A 39 -19.94 -19.48 -21.40
CA ASP A 39 -20.93 -18.43 -21.51
C ASP A 39 -20.33 -17.06 -21.85
N GLY A 40 -18.99 -16.99 -22.00
CA GLY A 40 -18.26 -15.75 -22.24
C GLY A 40 -17.99 -14.93 -20.98
N SER A 41 -18.41 -15.39 -19.80
CA SER A 41 -18.11 -14.69 -18.54
C SER A 41 -16.66 -14.88 -18.12
N VAL A 42 -16.05 -13.84 -17.54
CA VAL A 42 -14.71 -13.97 -16.92
C VAL A 42 -14.86 -14.67 -15.58
N ILE A 43 -14.36 -15.91 -15.50
CA ILE A 43 -14.43 -16.73 -14.28
C ILE A 43 -13.38 -16.28 -13.26
N ASN A 44 -12.14 -16.03 -13.73
CA ASN A 44 -11.01 -15.62 -12.89
C ASN A 44 -10.09 -14.66 -13.63
N VAL A 45 -9.46 -13.76 -12.88
CA VAL A 45 -8.45 -12.81 -13.38
C VAL A 45 -7.34 -12.62 -12.34
N THR A 46 -6.09 -12.46 -12.79
CA THR A 46 -4.98 -12.09 -11.91
C THR A 46 -5.17 -10.68 -11.37
N GLY A 47 -4.80 -10.47 -10.12
CA GLY A 47 -4.91 -9.16 -9.50
C GLY A 47 -4.47 -9.16 -8.05
N ARG A 48 -4.24 -7.97 -7.52
CA ARG A 48 -3.82 -7.78 -6.14
C ARG A 48 -4.78 -8.46 -5.16
N GLU A 49 -4.23 -9.25 -4.23
CA GLU A 49 -4.95 -9.94 -3.16
C GLU A 49 -5.96 -11.03 -3.64
N ARG A 50 -5.99 -11.34 -4.94
CA ARG A 50 -6.88 -12.37 -5.51
C ARG A 50 -6.26 -13.76 -5.50
N GLN A 51 -4.93 -13.84 -5.69
CA GLN A 51 -4.17 -15.08 -5.72
C GLN A 51 -3.12 -15.10 -4.60
N ARG A 52 -2.51 -16.28 -4.41
CA ARG A 52 -1.30 -16.46 -3.58
C ARG A 52 -0.15 -16.89 -4.48
N PRO A 53 0.41 -15.97 -5.25
CA PRO A 53 1.48 -16.26 -6.19
C PRO A 53 2.76 -16.65 -5.44
N LYS A 54 3.65 -17.33 -6.16
CA LYS A 54 5.08 -17.39 -5.82
C LYS A 54 5.78 -16.40 -6.71
N TYR A 55 6.47 -15.47 -6.11
CA TYR A 55 7.23 -14.41 -6.79
C TYR A 55 8.71 -14.55 -6.48
N HIS A 56 9.54 -14.44 -7.50
CA HIS A 56 11.00 -14.46 -7.36
C HIS A 56 11.65 -13.56 -8.41
N ARG A 57 12.70 -12.83 -8.02
CA ARG A 57 13.53 -12.06 -8.94
C ARG A 57 14.97 -12.55 -8.90
N ASP A 58 15.54 -12.77 -10.10
CA ASP A 58 16.96 -12.98 -10.29
C ASP A 58 17.47 -12.01 -11.36
N GLY A 59 18.22 -11.00 -10.93
CA GLY A 59 18.71 -9.94 -11.81
C GLY A 59 17.59 -9.22 -12.55
N LEU A 60 17.60 -9.29 -13.88
CA LEU A 60 16.61 -8.68 -14.76
C LEU A 60 15.40 -9.57 -15.03
N THR A 61 15.35 -10.76 -14.45
CA THR A 61 14.29 -11.75 -14.67
C THR A 61 13.41 -11.89 -13.42
N GLN A 62 12.11 -11.79 -13.64
CA GLN A 62 11.08 -12.01 -12.62
C GLN A 62 10.28 -13.27 -12.98
N THR A 63 10.11 -14.17 -12.01
CA THR A 63 9.40 -15.44 -12.19
C THR A 63 8.19 -15.47 -11.26
N ILE A 64 7.01 -15.63 -11.84
CA ILE A 64 5.75 -15.65 -11.10
C ILE A 64 5.01 -16.97 -11.39
N THR A 65 4.61 -17.66 -10.33
CA THR A 65 3.72 -18.82 -10.45
C THR A 65 2.39 -18.50 -9.78
N THR A 66 1.30 -18.55 -10.55
CA THR A 66 -0.06 -18.31 -10.03
C THR A 66 -1.03 -19.38 -10.53
N GLU A 67 -2.17 -19.56 -9.83
CA GLU A 67 -3.20 -20.51 -10.20
C GLU A 67 -4.55 -19.82 -10.36
N LEU A 68 -5.21 -20.06 -11.50
CA LEU A 68 -6.52 -19.51 -11.85
C LEU A 68 -7.40 -20.58 -12.45
N GLY A 69 -8.60 -20.79 -11.91
CA GLY A 69 -9.60 -21.68 -12.52
C GLY A 69 -9.16 -23.12 -12.74
N GLY A 70 -8.16 -23.63 -11.99
CA GLY A 70 -7.58 -24.96 -12.16
C GLY A 70 -6.49 -25.02 -13.23
N ILE A 71 -5.93 -23.88 -13.61
CA ILE A 71 -4.78 -23.75 -14.51
C ILE A 71 -3.66 -23.06 -13.72
N ARG A 72 -2.45 -23.61 -13.78
CA ARG A 72 -1.24 -22.99 -13.27
C ARG A 72 -0.57 -22.24 -14.41
N PHE A 73 -0.22 -20.98 -14.13
CA PHE A 73 0.58 -20.14 -15.01
C PHE A 73 1.95 -19.92 -14.36
N LEU A 74 3.00 -20.29 -15.08
CA LEU A 74 4.37 -19.91 -14.81
C LEU A 74 4.73 -18.83 -15.82
N GLU A 75 4.93 -17.62 -15.33
CA GLU A 75 5.32 -16.47 -16.12
C GLU A 75 6.76 -16.08 -15.79
N VAL A 76 7.57 -15.91 -16.82
CA VAL A 76 8.95 -15.45 -16.70
C VAL A 76 9.07 -14.19 -17.54
N VAL A 77 9.30 -13.07 -16.87
CA VAL A 77 9.47 -11.74 -17.50
C VAL A 77 10.93 -11.35 -17.40
N THR A 78 11.56 -11.07 -18.54
CA THR A 78 12.94 -10.60 -18.61
C THR A 78 12.99 -9.20 -19.19
N ASP A 79 13.57 -8.27 -18.47
CA ASP A 79 13.83 -6.92 -18.94
C ASP A 79 15.03 -6.94 -19.90
N ASN A 80 14.81 -6.52 -21.15
CA ASN A 80 15.84 -6.51 -22.20
C ASN A 80 16.43 -5.10 -22.43
N GLY A 81 16.02 -4.13 -21.62
CA GLY A 81 16.42 -2.73 -21.76
C GLY A 81 15.79 -2.02 -22.96
N ALA A 82 16.01 -0.72 -23.06
CA ALA A 82 15.56 0.12 -24.17
C ALA A 82 14.06 -0.02 -24.53
N GLY A 83 13.20 -0.14 -23.51
CA GLY A 83 11.76 -0.26 -23.68
C GLY A 83 11.30 -1.65 -24.14
N LYS A 84 12.08 -2.70 -23.88
CA LYS A 84 11.77 -4.08 -24.32
C LYS A 84 11.73 -5.05 -23.15
N ALA A 85 10.80 -6.00 -23.21
CA ALA A 85 10.74 -7.13 -22.31
C ALA A 85 10.32 -8.40 -23.07
N SER A 86 10.86 -9.54 -22.67
CA SER A 86 10.41 -10.86 -23.14
C SER A 86 9.59 -11.52 -22.03
N VAL A 87 8.49 -12.13 -22.41
CA VAL A 87 7.56 -12.82 -21.50
C VAL A 87 7.37 -14.26 -21.98
N LEU A 88 7.76 -15.22 -21.17
CA LEU A 88 7.49 -16.63 -21.38
C LEU A 88 6.37 -17.08 -20.44
N VAL A 89 5.29 -17.58 -20.99
CA VAL A 89 4.18 -18.14 -20.23
C VAL A 89 4.09 -19.65 -20.47
N THR A 90 4.18 -20.43 -19.40
CA THR A 90 3.84 -21.85 -19.40
C THR A 90 2.52 -22.04 -18.64
N SER A 91 1.52 -22.58 -19.31
CA SER A 91 0.19 -22.84 -18.74
C SER A 91 0.00 -24.35 -18.59
N THR A 92 -0.26 -24.83 -17.36
CA THR A 92 -0.47 -26.26 -17.06
C THR A 92 -1.87 -26.47 -16.47
N ALA A 93 -2.69 -27.33 -17.09
CA ALA A 93 -3.97 -27.68 -16.51
C ALA A 93 -3.82 -28.64 -15.32
N LEU A 94 -4.36 -28.28 -14.16
CA LEU A 94 -4.30 -29.11 -12.93
C LEU A 94 -5.41 -30.18 -12.89
N LYS A 95 -6.41 -30.05 -13.75
CA LYS A 95 -7.54 -30.96 -13.94
C LYS A 95 -8.06 -30.83 -15.36
N ASP A 96 -8.83 -31.84 -15.82
CA ASP A 96 -9.60 -31.71 -17.07
C ASP A 96 -10.50 -30.46 -16.94
N THR A 97 -10.39 -29.55 -17.88
CA THR A 97 -11.05 -28.25 -17.80
C THR A 97 -11.77 -27.94 -19.12
N VAL A 98 -12.99 -27.44 -19.00
CA VAL A 98 -13.81 -27.03 -20.13
C VAL A 98 -14.21 -25.55 -19.93
N ILE A 99 -13.68 -24.69 -20.79
CA ILE A 99 -13.80 -23.22 -20.73
C ILE A 99 -14.03 -22.67 -22.15
N ASP A 100 -14.24 -21.37 -22.33
CA ASP A 100 -14.06 -20.74 -23.66
C ASP A 100 -12.56 -20.68 -24.00
N GLY A 101 -11.77 -20.21 -23.03
CA GLY A 101 -10.32 -20.14 -23.17
C GLY A 101 -9.64 -19.52 -21.94
N ALA A 102 -8.32 -19.65 -21.93
CA ALA A 102 -7.46 -18.84 -21.08
C ALA A 102 -6.67 -17.85 -21.95
N TYR A 103 -6.55 -16.64 -21.47
CA TYR A 103 -6.02 -15.52 -22.23
C TYR A 103 -4.92 -14.78 -21.47
N PHE A 104 -3.90 -14.32 -22.21
CA PHE A 104 -3.05 -13.22 -21.80
C PHE A 104 -3.68 -11.95 -22.35
N CYS A 105 -3.94 -10.98 -21.47
CA CYS A 105 -4.60 -9.73 -21.85
C CYS A 105 -3.67 -8.56 -21.64
N LEU A 106 -3.82 -7.51 -22.46
CA LEU A 106 -3.22 -6.20 -22.25
C LEU A 106 -4.29 -5.13 -22.20
N ASP A 107 -4.35 -4.39 -21.11
CA ASP A 107 -5.17 -3.20 -20.95
C ASP A 107 -4.39 -1.98 -21.41
N ILE A 108 -4.95 -1.25 -22.35
CA ILE A 108 -4.37 -0.07 -22.98
C ILE A 108 -5.16 1.15 -22.49
N PRO A 109 -4.58 2.04 -21.68
CA PRO A 109 -5.32 3.12 -21.04
C PRO A 109 -5.75 4.21 -22.01
N ASP A 110 -7.00 4.63 -21.92
CA ASP A 110 -7.62 5.64 -22.79
C ASP A 110 -6.88 6.98 -22.75
N ARG A 111 -6.38 7.38 -21.59
CA ARG A 111 -5.67 8.65 -21.40
C ARG A 111 -4.47 8.85 -22.34
N TYR A 112 -3.90 7.76 -22.87
CA TYR A 112 -2.80 7.83 -23.83
C TYR A 112 -3.19 7.38 -25.24
N TYR A 113 -4.31 6.69 -25.41
CA TYR A 113 -4.67 6.02 -26.67
C TYR A 113 -6.09 6.33 -27.16
N SER A 114 -6.78 7.34 -26.61
CA SER A 114 -8.17 7.69 -26.98
C SER A 114 -8.36 7.96 -28.48
N ALA A 115 -7.38 8.60 -29.12
CA ALA A 115 -7.35 8.84 -30.57
C ALA A 115 -6.34 7.91 -31.28
N GLY A 116 -6.06 6.75 -30.68
CA GLY A 116 -5.08 5.81 -31.17
C GLY A 116 -5.64 4.82 -32.19
N THR A 117 -4.71 4.06 -32.77
CA THR A 117 -5.01 2.98 -33.72
C THR A 117 -4.40 1.66 -33.24
N VAL A 118 -4.96 0.55 -33.72
CA VAL A 118 -4.36 -0.77 -33.61
C VAL A 118 -4.10 -1.36 -35.00
N GLN A 119 -2.96 -2.06 -35.11
CA GLN A 119 -2.61 -2.85 -36.29
C GLN A 119 -2.36 -4.30 -35.89
N PHE A 120 -2.97 -5.23 -36.64
CA PHE A 120 -2.66 -6.65 -36.53
C PHE A 120 -1.55 -7.00 -37.50
N ILE A 121 -0.58 -7.79 -37.04
CA ILE A 121 0.63 -8.16 -37.80
C ILE A 121 0.55 -9.65 -38.08
N THR A 122 0.88 -10.06 -39.31
CA THR A 122 0.98 -11.47 -39.73
C THR A 122 2.26 -11.65 -40.53
N GLY A 123 3.19 -12.42 -40.00
CA GLY A 123 4.54 -12.51 -40.53
C GLY A 123 5.25 -11.15 -40.44
N LYS A 124 5.67 -10.62 -41.60
CA LYS A 124 6.29 -9.28 -41.68
C LYS A 124 5.30 -8.18 -42.12
N THR A 125 4.04 -8.53 -42.34
CA THR A 125 3.05 -7.62 -42.92
C THR A 125 2.22 -6.98 -41.82
N LYS A 126 2.34 -5.66 -41.67
CA LYS A 126 1.45 -4.86 -40.84
C LYS A 126 0.14 -4.63 -41.60
N GLY A 127 -1.00 -4.97 -40.97
CA GLY A 127 -2.33 -4.68 -41.49
C GLY A 127 -2.60 -3.16 -41.57
N LYS A 128 -3.75 -2.79 -42.13
CA LYS A 128 -4.17 -1.37 -42.08
C LYS A 128 -4.44 -0.95 -40.63
N PRO A 129 -4.07 0.28 -40.23
CA PRO A 129 -4.48 0.84 -38.94
C PRO A 129 -6.00 0.87 -38.82
N ILE A 130 -6.52 0.52 -37.65
CA ILE A 130 -7.93 0.55 -37.29
C ILE A 130 -8.08 1.47 -36.09
N ASP A 131 -8.98 2.43 -36.16
CA ASP A 131 -9.23 3.36 -35.06
C ASP A 131 -9.76 2.61 -33.83
N LEU A 132 -9.17 2.86 -32.68
CA LEU A 132 -9.55 2.21 -31.42
C LEU A 132 -11.00 2.56 -31.03
N ALA A 133 -11.45 3.79 -31.30
CA ALA A 133 -12.83 4.22 -31.02
C ALA A 133 -13.91 3.35 -31.67
N GLY A 134 -13.57 2.61 -32.74
CA GLY A 134 -14.50 1.73 -33.46
C GLY A 134 -14.65 0.32 -32.84
N PHE A 135 -13.90 -0.03 -31.79
CA PHE A 135 -14.01 -1.37 -31.21
C PHE A 135 -15.23 -1.51 -30.29
N PRO A 136 -15.90 -2.69 -30.34
CA PRO A 136 -17.10 -2.96 -29.56
C PRO A 136 -16.78 -3.22 -28.08
N ALA A 137 -17.82 -3.19 -27.24
CA ALA A 137 -17.75 -3.67 -25.87
C ALA A 137 -17.55 -5.22 -25.82
N LEU A 138 -17.08 -5.76 -24.69
CA LEU A 138 -16.78 -7.19 -24.55
C LEU A 138 -18.01 -8.09 -24.78
N ASN A 139 -19.21 -7.64 -24.39
CA ASN A 139 -20.47 -8.36 -24.55
C ASN A 139 -21.05 -8.34 -25.98
N GLU A 140 -20.41 -7.62 -26.89
CA GLU A 140 -20.81 -7.58 -28.30
C GLU A 140 -20.00 -8.59 -29.11
N LYS A 141 -20.39 -8.80 -30.39
CA LYS A 141 -19.70 -9.74 -31.27
C LYS A 141 -18.28 -9.28 -31.59
N GLN A 142 -17.30 -10.02 -31.10
CA GLN A 142 -15.88 -9.71 -31.29
C GLN A 142 -15.37 -10.20 -32.67
N GLN A 143 -14.48 -9.39 -33.27
CA GLN A 143 -13.76 -9.78 -34.47
C GLN A 143 -12.44 -10.47 -34.10
N ILE A 144 -12.45 -11.80 -34.09
CA ILE A 144 -11.24 -12.58 -33.86
C ILE A 144 -10.36 -12.51 -35.12
N LYS A 145 -9.10 -12.15 -34.94
CA LYS A 145 -8.06 -12.14 -35.96
C LYS A 145 -7.03 -13.23 -35.66
N SER A 146 -6.33 -13.70 -36.68
CA SER A 146 -5.14 -14.55 -36.52
C SER A 146 -3.93 -13.68 -36.78
N ALA A 147 -3.09 -13.49 -35.75
CA ALA A 147 -1.94 -12.60 -35.81
C ALA A 147 -0.75 -13.20 -35.01
N ASP A 148 0.45 -12.83 -35.40
CA ASP A 148 1.69 -13.06 -34.65
C ASP A 148 2.27 -11.74 -34.09
N GLY A 149 1.50 -10.65 -34.17
CA GLY A 149 1.81 -9.39 -33.51
C GLY A 149 0.62 -8.44 -33.51
N VAL A 150 0.60 -7.53 -32.55
CA VAL A 150 -0.36 -6.44 -32.42
C VAL A 150 0.37 -5.18 -31.99
N ALA A 151 0.15 -4.07 -32.70
CA ALA A 151 0.72 -2.77 -32.36
C ALA A 151 -0.38 -1.75 -32.10
N PHE A 152 -0.32 -1.10 -30.93
CA PHE A 152 -1.13 0.05 -30.60
C PHE A 152 -0.28 1.31 -30.75
N SER A 153 -0.85 2.34 -31.36
CA SER A 153 -0.13 3.59 -31.62
C SER A 153 -1.05 4.78 -31.39
N SER A 154 -0.52 5.79 -30.72
CA SER A 154 -1.11 7.12 -30.61
C SER A 154 -0.06 8.17 -31.02
N GLU A 155 -0.39 9.44 -30.88
CA GLU A 155 0.55 10.54 -31.19
C GLU A 155 1.85 10.41 -30.36
N ASN A 156 1.73 10.04 -29.08
CA ASN A 156 2.83 10.10 -28.11
C ASN A 156 3.24 8.75 -27.51
N ARG A 157 2.58 7.66 -27.89
CA ARG A 157 2.80 6.33 -27.28
C ARG A 157 2.67 5.23 -28.33
N GLN A 158 3.52 4.24 -28.22
CA GLN A 158 3.43 3.00 -28.98
C GLN A 158 3.73 1.81 -28.10
N ILE A 159 2.97 0.73 -28.25
CA ILE A 159 3.23 -0.57 -27.69
C ILE A 159 3.04 -1.62 -28.79
N GLU A 160 4.03 -2.49 -28.97
CA GLU A 160 3.95 -3.62 -29.89
C GLU A 160 4.18 -4.90 -29.09
N ILE A 161 3.31 -5.88 -29.26
CA ILE A 161 3.49 -7.23 -28.75
C ILE A 161 3.68 -8.15 -29.95
N SER A 162 4.80 -8.89 -29.96
CA SER A 162 5.11 -9.92 -30.94
C SER A 162 4.94 -11.29 -30.32
N LEU A 163 4.40 -12.25 -31.07
CA LEU A 163 4.09 -13.60 -30.63
C LEU A 163 4.99 -14.58 -31.41
N ASN A 164 5.52 -15.57 -30.73
CA ASN A 164 6.30 -16.62 -31.38
C ASN A 164 5.47 -17.57 -32.26
N VAL A 165 4.14 -17.51 -32.15
CA VAL A 165 3.20 -18.34 -32.90
C VAL A 165 1.96 -17.51 -33.25
N VAL A 166 1.48 -17.63 -34.50
CA VAL A 166 0.20 -17.03 -34.91
C VAL A 166 -0.92 -17.53 -33.97
N SER A 167 -1.59 -16.59 -33.34
CA SER A 167 -2.61 -16.86 -32.31
C SER A 167 -3.92 -16.13 -32.60
N PRO A 168 -5.06 -16.68 -32.16
CA PRO A 168 -6.31 -15.93 -32.16
C PRO A 168 -6.22 -14.76 -31.17
N VAL A 169 -6.48 -13.56 -31.68
CA VAL A 169 -6.46 -12.29 -30.92
C VAL A 169 -7.71 -11.48 -31.22
N PHE A 170 -8.16 -10.72 -30.26
CA PHE A 170 -9.19 -9.71 -30.49
C PHE A 170 -9.02 -8.50 -29.56
N VAL A 171 -9.56 -7.36 -29.94
CA VAL A 171 -9.55 -6.13 -29.16
C VAL A 171 -11.00 -5.70 -28.89
N CYS A 172 -11.27 -5.26 -27.66
CA CYS A 172 -12.55 -4.70 -27.28
C CYS A 172 -12.36 -3.47 -26.38
N ARG A 173 -13.42 -2.72 -26.11
CA ARG A 173 -13.43 -1.73 -25.05
C ARG A 173 -13.30 -2.43 -23.71
N ASN A 174 -12.50 -1.84 -22.82
CA ASN A 174 -12.38 -2.33 -21.47
C ASN A 174 -13.61 -1.90 -20.65
N ASP A 175 -14.27 -2.84 -20.00
CA ASP A 175 -15.47 -2.64 -19.18
C ASP A 175 -15.15 -2.36 -17.69
N GLU A 176 -13.90 -2.56 -17.28
CA GLU A 176 -13.45 -2.36 -15.90
C GLU A 176 -12.74 -1.00 -15.70
N ALA A 177 -12.16 -0.44 -16.76
CA ALA A 177 -11.45 0.84 -16.73
C ALA A 177 -11.53 1.55 -18.09
N PRO A 178 -11.42 2.89 -18.14
CA PRO A 178 -11.37 3.60 -19.43
C PRO A 178 -10.21 3.16 -20.31
N GLY A 179 -10.51 2.62 -21.50
CA GLY A 179 -9.50 2.16 -22.45
C GLY A 179 -9.93 0.93 -23.25
N TYR A 180 -8.96 0.18 -23.70
CA TYR A 180 -9.13 -0.98 -24.57
C TYR A 180 -8.40 -2.18 -23.98
N ARG A 181 -8.88 -3.39 -24.32
CA ARG A 181 -8.25 -4.64 -23.90
C ARG A 181 -7.99 -5.52 -25.09
N LEU A 182 -6.72 -5.94 -25.25
CA LEU A 182 -6.30 -6.99 -26.15
C LEU A 182 -6.41 -8.34 -25.44
N TYR A 183 -7.03 -9.31 -26.09
CA TYR A 183 -7.07 -10.71 -25.68
C TYR A 183 -6.21 -11.55 -26.62
N ILE A 184 -5.26 -12.31 -26.08
CA ILE A 184 -4.41 -13.26 -26.79
C ILE A 184 -4.70 -14.64 -26.22
N ARG A 185 -5.24 -15.56 -27.03
CA ARG A 185 -5.59 -16.89 -26.54
C ARG A 185 -4.36 -17.73 -26.26
N LEU A 186 -4.22 -18.18 -25.03
CA LEU A 186 -3.19 -19.12 -24.58
C LEU A 186 -3.67 -20.56 -24.74
N LEU A 187 -4.88 -20.85 -24.26
CA LEU A 187 -5.47 -22.17 -24.21
C LEU A 187 -6.86 -22.18 -24.89
N GLY A 188 -7.18 -23.29 -25.54
CA GLY A 188 -8.46 -23.51 -26.17
C GLY A 188 -9.53 -24.06 -25.21
N PRO A 189 -10.70 -24.49 -25.76
CA PRO A 189 -11.89 -24.77 -24.96
C PRO A 189 -11.84 -26.09 -24.17
N GLU A 190 -11.04 -27.06 -24.58
CA GLU A 190 -10.92 -28.37 -23.89
C GLU A 190 -9.46 -28.64 -23.59
N ILE A 191 -9.13 -28.77 -22.32
CA ILE A 191 -7.78 -28.91 -21.84
C ILE A 191 -7.72 -30.15 -20.95
N LYS A 192 -6.80 -31.08 -21.25
CA LYS A 192 -6.56 -32.26 -20.44
C LYS A 192 -5.59 -31.94 -19.31
N LYS A 193 -5.81 -32.62 -18.19
CA LYS A 193 -4.93 -32.55 -17.03
C LYS A 193 -3.48 -32.82 -17.44
N ASP A 194 -2.54 -32.12 -16.79
CA ASP A 194 -1.10 -32.21 -16.97
C ASP A 194 -0.60 -31.87 -18.40
N HIS A 195 -1.44 -31.22 -19.21
CA HIS A 195 -1.05 -30.76 -20.53
C HIS A 195 -0.43 -29.35 -20.41
N ASP A 196 0.80 -29.19 -20.89
CA ASP A 196 1.55 -27.94 -20.87
C ASP A 196 1.46 -27.22 -22.22
N PHE A 197 1.24 -25.92 -22.16
CA PHE A 197 1.28 -25.02 -23.31
C PHE A 197 2.27 -23.89 -23.03
N LYS A 198 3.12 -23.58 -24.01
CA LYS A 198 4.09 -22.49 -23.94
C LYS A 198 3.78 -21.40 -24.95
N ARG A 199 3.89 -20.17 -24.54
CA ARG A 199 3.82 -18.97 -25.38
C ARG A 199 4.91 -18.00 -25.00
N GLU A 200 5.52 -17.41 -26.00
CA GLU A 200 6.52 -16.35 -25.85
C GLU A 200 6.00 -15.08 -26.48
N PHE A 201 6.19 -13.98 -25.78
CA PHE A 201 5.83 -12.64 -26.22
C PHE A 201 7.05 -11.73 -26.08
N ASP A 202 7.26 -10.88 -27.09
CA ASP A 202 8.18 -9.75 -26.96
C ASP A 202 7.36 -8.47 -26.91
N LEU A 203 7.52 -7.70 -25.83
CA LEU A 203 6.92 -6.40 -25.63
C LEU A 203 7.94 -5.33 -26.02
N THR A 204 7.53 -4.39 -26.85
CA THR A 204 8.34 -3.21 -27.19
C THR A 204 7.49 -1.97 -27.00
N VAL A 205 7.98 -1.04 -26.19
CA VAL A 205 7.32 0.24 -25.96
C VAL A 205 8.20 1.39 -26.40
N SER A 206 7.57 2.46 -26.87
CA SER A 206 8.23 3.73 -27.12
C SER A 206 7.23 4.88 -26.96
N GLY A 207 7.72 6.09 -26.83
CA GLY A 207 6.87 7.26 -26.72
C GLY A 207 7.65 8.52 -26.43
N THR A 208 6.91 9.62 -26.35
CA THR A 208 7.45 10.91 -25.96
C THR A 208 7.85 10.86 -24.48
N ILE A 209 9.07 11.28 -24.20
CA ILE A 209 9.56 11.46 -22.83
C ILE A 209 9.23 12.87 -22.39
N ASP A 210 8.31 13.01 -21.44
CA ASP A 210 7.93 14.32 -20.90
C ASP A 210 9.00 14.86 -19.96
N ARG A 211 9.79 15.83 -20.44
CA ARG A 211 10.81 16.57 -19.69
C ARG A 211 10.41 18.03 -19.45
N SER A 212 9.14 18.34 -19.63
CA SER A 212 8.62 19.69 -19.41
C SER A 212 8.91 20.14 -17.97
N ALA A 213 9.30 21.41 -17.82
CA ALA A 213 9.52 21.98 -16.51
C ALA A 213 8.23 22.04 -15.72
N VAL A 214 8.32 21.79 -14.42
CA VAL A 214 7.16 21.77 -13.53
C VAL A 214 7.23 22.88 -12.49
N GLU A 215 6.07 23.37 -12.11
CA GLU A 215 5.92 24.34 -11.04
C GLU A 215 5.21 23.69 -9.86
N ILE A 216 5.82 23.78 -8.68
CA ILE A 216 5.25 23.31 -7.43
C ILE A 216 5.03 24.53 -6.56
N MET A 217 3.78 24.75 -6.14
CA MET A 217 3.41 25.83 -5.23
C MET A 217 3.31 25.29 -3.81
N VAL A 218 3.86 26.04 -2.86
CA VAL A 218 3.74 25.77 -1.41
C VAL A 218 3.08 27.00 -0.77
N ASP A 219 1.97 26.79 -0.07
CA ASP A 219 1.40 27.85 0.76
C ASP A 219 1.98 27.76 2.17
N SER A 220 3.02 28.56 2.43
CA SER A 220 3.66 28.63 3.73
C SER A 220 2.98 29.61 4.70
N LYS A 221 1.93 30.32 4.27
CA LYS A 221 1.28 31.38 5.09
C LYS A 221 0.08 30.85 5.86
N ASP A 222 -0.59 29.81 5.34
CA ASP A 222 -1.77 29.20 5.96
C ASP A 222 -1.47 27.73 6.34
N PRO A 223 -0.93 27.49 7.55
CA PRO A 223 -0.63 26.14 8.00
C PRO A 223 -1.91 25.34 8.24
N GLY A 224 -1.95 24.12 7.69
CA GLY A 224 -3.03 23.18 7.89
C GLY A 224 -2.92 22.39 9.20
N ASN A 225 -3.26 21.10 9.16
CA ASN A 225 -3.24 20.23 10.33
C ASN A 225 -1.81 19.95 10.81
N ARG A 226 -1.68 19.68 12.12
CA ARG A 226 -0.41 19.22 12.70
C ARG A 226 -0.03 17.86 12.14
N PHE A 227 1.23 17.73 11.73
CA PHE A 227 1.88 16.46 11.40
C PHE A 227 2.93 16.16 12.46
N ALA A 228 2.67 15.17 13.31
CA ALA A 228 3.63 14.75 14.35
C ALA A 228 4.87 14.11 13.73
N GLY A 229 4.68 13.45 12.60
CA GLY A 229 5.70 12.73 11.86
C GLY A 229 5.25 11.33 11.45
N PHE A 230 6.18 10.58 10.87
CA PHE A 230 6.01 9.19 10.48
C PHE A 230 6.11 8.28 11.70
N GLY A 231 5.28 7.24 11.78
CA GLY A 231 5.22 6.27 12.87
C GLY A 231 5.36 4.83 12.38
N GLY A 232 5.11 3.87 13.27
CA GLY A 232 5.17 2.46 12.89
C GLY A 232 4.38 1.53 13.79
N ASN A 233 4.07 0.37 13.24
CA ASN A 233 3.51 -0.77 13.94
C ASN A 233 4.64 -1.66 14.46
N PHE A 234 4.48 -2.12 15.70
CA PHE A 234 5.43 -2.96 16.43
C PHE A 234 4.74 -4.22 16.95
N ARG A 235 4.06 -4.93 16.04
CA ARG A 235 3.46 -6.23 16.35
C ARG A 235 4.54 -7.29 16.29
N LEU A 236 4.82 -7.92 17.45
CA LEU A 236 5.90 -8.89 17.58
C LEU A 236 5.44 -10.26 17.08
N GLN A 237 6.07 -10.77 16.04
CA GLN A 237 5.70 -12.02 15.38
C GLN A 237 6.89 -12.97 15.24
N ASN A 238 8.11 -12.42 15.15
CA ASN A 238 9.33 -13.18 14.97
C ASN A 238 10.39 -12.83 16.01
N PRO A 239 10.46 -13.57 17.14
CA PRO A 239 11.39 -13.26 18.24
C PRO A 239 12.88 -13.27 17.85
N SER A 240 13.24 -13.92 16.75
CA SER A 240 14.65 -14.00 16.32
C SER A 240 15.14 -12.77 15.58
N SER A 241 14.28 -12.12 14.79
CA SER A 241 14.63 -11.00 13.90
C SER A 241 14.01 -9.67 14.33
N ASP A 242 12.80 -9.66 14.92
CA ASP A 242 12.12 -8.43 15.33
C ASP A 242 12.98 -7.51 16.19
N PRO A 243 13.70 -7.97 17.23
CA PRO A 243 14.50 -7.07 18.07
C PRO A 243 15.56 -6.29 17.30
N LYS A 244 16.20 -6.91 16.31
CA LYS A 244 17.25 -6.28 15.50
C LYS A 244 16.67 -5.25 14.53
N VAL A 245 15.55 -5.59 13.86
CA VAL A 245 14.86 -4.68 12.92
C VAL A 245 14.31 -3.47 13.67
N ILE A 246 13.64 -3.69 14.79
CA ILE A 246 13.09 -2.64 15.64
C ILE A 246 14.21 -1.69 16.11
N GLN A 247 15.30 -2.25 16.62
CA GLN A 247 16.42 -1.44 17.09
C GLN A 247 17.02 -0.61 15.97
N TYR A 248 17.25 -1.24 14.80
CA TYR A 248 17.76 -0.52 13.63
C TYR A 248 16.84 0.64 13.21
N CYS A 249 15.54 0.39 13.16
CA CYS A 249 14.56 1.43 12.80
C CYS A 249 14.56 2.58 13.81
N LEU A 250 14.52 2.29 15.10
CA LEU A 250 14.50 3.30 16.17
C LEU A 250 15.79 4.11 16.25
N ASP A 251 16.95 3.50 15.93
CA ASP A 251 18.25 4.19 15.95
C ASP A 251 18.46 5.09 14.70
N ASN A 252 17.83 4.75 13.58
CA ASN A 252 18.16 5.37 12.29
C ASN A 252 17.08 6.28 11.71
N MET A 253 15.87 6.31 12.28
CA MET A 253 14.83 7.25 11.87
C MET A 253 14.01 7.74 13.07
N ARG A 254 13.43 8.93 12.94
CA ARG A 254 12.52 9.48 13.95
C ARG A 254 11.14 8.84 13.81
N VAL A 255 10.76 8.03 14.79
CA VAL A 255 9.42 7.45 14.90
C VAL A 255 8.57 8.37 15.77
N ALA A 256 7.47 8.90 15.24
CA ALA A 256 6.62 9.88 15.91
C ALA A 256 5.47 9.25 16.70
N TRP A 257 5.01 8.08 16.31
CA TRP A 257 3.95 7.29 16.96
C TRP A 257 4.25 5.80 16.83
N GLY A 258 3.88 5.03 17.85
CA GLY A 258 4.00 3.58 17.82
C GLY A 258 2.67 2.90 18.11
N ARG A 259 2.35 1.83 17.37
CA ARG A 259 1.18 0.98 17.61
C ARG A 259 1.65 -0.42 17.98
N VAL A 260 1.16 -0.93 19.12
CA VAL A 260 1.58 -2.19 19.73
C VAL A 260 0.35 -3.08 19.95
N GLU A 261 0.51 -4.38 19.75
CA GLU A 261 -0.54 -5.37 19.98
C GLU A 261 -0.86 -5.55 21.46
N MET A 262 -2.15 -5.65 21.79
CA MET A 262 -2.65 -6.29 22.99
C MET A 262 -2.97 -7.75 22.66
N PRO A 263 -2.20 -8.75 23.10
CA PRO A 263 -2.55 -10.16 22.93
C PRO A 263 -3.65 -10.55 23.91
N TRP A 264 -4.89 -10.08 23.68
CA TRP A 264 -5.99 -10.20 24.64
C TRP A 264 -6.36 -11.65 24.93
N ASN A 265 -6.36 -12.51 23.92
CA ASN A 265 -6.60 -13.95 24.08
C ASN A 265 -5.59 -14.65 25.00
N LEU A 266 -4.37 -14.11 25.13
CA LEU A 266 -3.34 -14.60 26.03
C LEU A 266 -3.33 -13.87 27.38
N TRP A 267 -3.79 -12.60 27.40
CA TRP A 267 -3.96 -11.83 28.64
C TRP A 267 -5.01 -12.44 29.55
N GLN A 268 -6.18 -12.77 29.01
CA GLN A 268 -7.27 -13.41 29.76
C GLN A 268 -7.86 -14.58 28.97
N PRO A 269 -7.17 -15.74 28.91
CA PRO A 269 -7.63 -16.89 28.12
C PRO A 269 -8.95 -17.51 28.62
N ASN A 270 -9.26 -17.34 29.92
CA ASN A 270 -10.48 -17.84 30.54
C ASN A 270 -11.27 -16.71 31.21
N GLU A 271 -12.59 -16.72 31.07
CA GLU A 271 -13.48 -15.69 31.61
C GLU A 271 -13.31 -15.44 33.11
N ASN A 272 -13.16 -16.53 33.88
CA ASN A 272 -13.06 -16.49 35.34
C ASN A 272 -11.63 -16.26 35.88
N ALA A 273 -10.63 -16.17 34.95
CA ALA A 273 -9.26 -15.86 35.36
C ALA A 273 -9.14 -14.40 35.80
N ASN A 274 -8.34 -14.16 36.83
CA ASN A 274 -7.90 -12.82 37.18
C ASN A 274 -6.52 -12.57 36.52
N PRO A 275 -6.47 -11.89 35.37
CA PRO A 275 -5.22 -11.72 34.64
C PRO A 275 -4.21 -10.86 35.40
N THR A 276 -4.66 -9.88 36.16
CA THR A 276 -3.78 -9.02 36.98
C THR A 276 -3.12 -9.82 38.10
N GLU A 277 -3.87 -10.67 38.80
CA GLU A 277 -3.32 -11.55 39.84
C GLU A 277 -2.33 -12.58 39.24
N ALA A 278 -2.68 -13.15 38.09
CA ALA A 278 -1.78 -14.06 37.38
C ALA A 278 -0.47 -13.37 37.00
N ALA A 279 -0.53 -12.13 36.53
CA ALA A 279 0.63 -11.33 36.17
C ALA A 279 1.50 -10.98 37.40
N ILE A 280 0.90 -10.58 38.52
CA ILE A 280 1.60 -10.30 39.80
C ILE A 280 2.31 -11.56 40.31
N ASN A 281 1.69 -12.72 40.14
CA ASN A 281 2.24 -14.01 40.54
C ASN A 281 3.26 -14.60 39.51
N GLY A 282 3.72 -13.81 38.56
CA GLY A 282 4.72 -14.22 37.56
C GLY A 282 4.20 -15.21 36.50
N LYS A 283 2.89 -15.33 36.34
CA LYS A 283 2.22 -16.23 35.38
C LYS A 283 1.76 -15.51 34.11
N LEU A 284 2.32 -14.31 33.83
CA LEU A 284 2.03 -13.57 32.61
C LEU A 284 2.56 -14.34 31.40
N ASP A 285 1.74 -14.47 30.37
CA ASP A 285 2.17 -15.04 29.10
C ASP A 285 3.37 -14.25 28.53
N LYS A 286 4.32 -14.96 27.92
CA LYS A 286 5.54 -14.37 27.41
C LYS A 286 5.25 -13.29 26.35
N HIS A 287 4.33 -13.55 25.43
CA HIS A 287 4.01 -12.62 24.35
C HIS A 287 3.31 -11.35 24.88
N VAL A 288 2.43 -11.50 25.89
CA VAL A 288 1.82 -10.35 26.60
C VAL A 288 2.89 -9.49 27.24
N LYS A 289 3.84 -10.13 27.94
CA LYS A 289 4.96 -9.43 28.57
C LYS A 289 5.81 -8.68 27.55
N GLU A 290 6.20 -9.33 26.46
CA GLU A 290 7.01 -8.74 25.39
C GLU A 290 6.29 -7.55 24.73
N SER A 291 4.97 -7.63 24.52
CA SER A 291 4.14 -6.52 23.99
C SER A 291 4.12 -5.33 24.95
N MET A 292 3.97 -5.57 26.26
CA MET A 292 4.02 -4.51 27.29
C MET A 292 5.41 -3.88 27.39
N GLU A 293 6.47 -4.68 27.30
CA GLU A 293 7.87 -4.21 27.27
C GLU A 293 8.15 -3.37 26.01
N MET A 294 7.55 -3.74 24.86
CA MET A 294 7.64 -2.95 23.64
C MET A 294 6.96 -1.59 23.79
N ALA A 295 5.74 -1.55 24.35
CA ALA A 295 5.06 -0.30 24.66
C ALA A 295 5.89 0.57 25.63
N GLN A 296 6.51 -0.04 26.65
CA GLN A 296 7.38 0.66 27.58
C GLN A 296 8.64 1.23 26.88
N LYS A 297 9.26 0.47 25.98
CA LYS A 297 10.41 0.92 25.20
C LYS A 297 10.08 2.17 24.41
N LEU A 298 8.93 2.19 23.71
CA LEU A 298 8.48 3.35 22.96
C LEU A 298 8.20 4.56 23.86
N ALA A 299 7.48 4.36 24.97
CA ALA A 299 7.18 5.42 25.92
C ALA A 299 8.45 6.04 26.55
N LYS A 300 9.46 5.24 26.88
CA LYS A 300 10.76 5.73 27.37
C LYS A 300 11.51 6.58 26.35
N LEU A 301 11.25 6.39 25.05
CA LEU A 301 11.78 7.22 23.96
C LEU A 301 10.92 8.48 23.71
N GLY A 302 9.86 8.69 24.50
CA GLY A 302 8.92 9.80 24.31
C GLY A 302 7.98 9.61 23.12
N ILE A 303 7.81 8.38 22.64
CA ILE A 303 6.94 8.03 21.52
C ILE A 303 5.56 7.68 22.10
N PRO A 304 4.49 8.42 21.74
CA PRO A 304 3.13 8.09 22.13
C PRO A 304 2.69 6.74 21.56
N VAL A 305 1.91 5.99 22.35
CA VAL A 305 1.55 4.60 22.06
C VAL A 305 0.07 4.46 21.79
N ILE A 306 -0.25 3.70 20.74
CA ILE A 306 -1.57 3.13 20.47
C ILE A 306 -1.51 1.66 20.86
N ILE A 307 -2.48 1.18 21.64
CA ILE A 307 -2.67 -0.24 21.88
C ILE A 307 -3.81 -0.73 21.00
N SER A 308 -3.59 -1.79 20.25
CA SER A 308 -4.60 -2.38 19.37
C SER A 308 -4.70 -3.87 19.59
N ASP A 309 -5.91 -4.39 19.57
CA ASP A 309 -6.18 -5.81 19.74
C ASP A 309 -6.59 -6.47 18.43
N TRP A 310 -5.96 -7.61 18.13
CA TRP A 310 -6.29 -8.45 16.97
C TRP A 310 -7.11 -9.67 17.34
N SER A 311 -6.99 -10.20 18.58
CA SER A 311 -7.44 -11.55 18.90
C SER A 311 -8.19 -11.64 20.23
N ALA A 312 -9.51 -11.62 20.15
CA ALA A 312 -10.35 -11.83 21.34
C ALA A 312 -10.21 -13.26 21.89
N PRO A 313 -10.30 -13.45 23.21
CA PRO A 313 -10.43 -14.77 23.82
C PRO A 313 -11.79 -15.41 23.47
N ASN A 314 -11.84 -16.75 23.41
CA ASN A 314 -13.02 -17.50 22.98
C ASN A 314 -14.28 -17.18 23.81
N TRP A 315 -14.13 -16.89 25.09
CA TRP A 315 -15.27 -16.55 25.97
C TRP A 315 -15.92 -15.20 25.64
N ALA A 316 -15.17 -14.31 24.98
CA ALA A 316 -15.62 -12.94 24.66
C ALA A 316 -16.37 -12.84 23.33
N ILE A 317 -16.44 -13.88 22.53
CA ILE A 317 -17.04 -13.88 21.19
C ILE A 317 -18.24 -14.82 21.10
N LEU A 318 -19.09 -14.57 20.08
CA LEU A 318 -20.13 -15.49 19.65
C LEU A 318 -19.57 -16.41 18.55
N GLY A 319 -19.78 -17.72 18.70
CA GLY A 319 -19.32 -18.72 17.74
C GLY A 319 -17.99 -19.38 18.14
N ASN A 320 -17.49 -20.20 17.22
CA ASN A 320 -16.25 -20.95 17.43
C ASN A 320 -15.16 -20.42 16.50
N PRO A 321 -13.99 -19.99 17.01
CA PRO A 321 -12.85 -19.57 16.17
C PRO A 321 -12.45 -20.55 15.09
N ALA A 322 -12.64 -21.86 15.32
CA ALA A 322 -12.39 -22.88 14.29
C ALA A 322 -13.31 -22.76 13.06
N ASP A 323 -14.42 -22.07 13.18
CA ASP A 323 -15.39 -21.86 12.10
C ASP A 323 -15.10 -20.60 11.27
N ALA A 324 -14.18 -19.73 11.70
CA ALA A 324 -13.83 -18.48 11.01
C ALA A 324 -13.44 -18.68 9.55
N PHE A 325 -12.76 -19.77 9.25
CA PHE A 325 -12.39 -20.12 7.88
C PHE A 325 -13.56 -20.56 7.00
N ARG A 326 -14.68 -20.97 7.58
CA ARG A 326 -15.86 -21.43 6.81
C ARG A 326 -16.65 -20.29 6.17
N TYR A 327 -16.47 -19.07 6.63
CA TYR A 327 -17.23 -17.90 6.18
C TYR A 327 -16.40 -16.91 5.37
N ARG A 328 -15.10 -17.18 5.15
CA ARG A 328 -14.21 -16.34 4.34
C ARG A 328 -14.70 -16.13 2.91
N ASP A 329 -15.24 -17.18 2.31
CA ASP A 329 -15.84 -17.16 0.98
C ASP A 329 -17.12 -16.33 0.88
N ARG A 330 -17.72 -15.96 2.03
CA ARG A 330 -18.87 -15.06 2.14
C ARG A 330 -18.50 -13.62 2.50
N GLY A 331 -17.20 -13.27 2.54
CA GLY A 331 -16.71 -11.94 2.93
C GLY A 331 -16.91 -11.64 4.43
N ILE A 332 -17.10 -12.67 5.27
CA ILE A 332 -17.23 -12.53 6.73
C ILE A 332 -15.93 -13.02 7.36
N PHE A 333 -15.23 -12.07 8.04
CA PHE A 333 -13.97 -12.32 8.69
C PHE A 333 -14.09 -12.09 10.18
N GLY A 334 -14.14 -12.95 11.06
CA GLY A 334 -14.15 -12.74 12.50
C GLY A 334 -15.51 -12.82 13.14
N TYR A 335 -15.52 -12.57 14.44
CA TYR A 335 -16.62 -12.87 15.34
C TYR A 335 -17.14 -11.61 16.01
N GLN A 336 -18.46 -11.57 16.16
CA GLN A 336 -19.12 -10.59 16.99
C GLN A 336 -18.75 -10.82 18.46
N LEU A 337 -18.50 -9.75 19.21
CA LEU A 337 -18.37 -9.83 20.66
C LEU A 337 -19.68 -10.30 21.29
N ASN A 338 -19.57 -11.11 22.35
CA ASN A 338 -20.72 -11.61 23.08
C ASN A 338 -21.33 -10.47 23.94
N PRO A 339 -22.55 -10.01 23.65
CA PRO A 339 -23.16 -8.91 24.37
C PRO A 339 -23.43 -9.24 25.87
N ASP A 340 -23.62 -10.54 26.19
CA ASP A 340 -23.81 -10.98 27.59
C ASP A 340 -22.52 -10.88 28.42
N LYS A 341 -21.37 -10.71 27.76
CA LYS A 341 -20.02 -10.59 28.37
C LYS A 341 -19.48 -9.16 28.38
N THR A 342 -20.27 -8.18 27.96
CA THR A 342 -19.83 -6.79 27.78
C THR A 342 -19.09 -6.24 29.01
N VAL A 343 -19.62 -6.48 30.23
CA VAL A 343 -19.00 -6.00 31.48
C VAL A 343 -17.66 -6.65 31.75
N VAL A 344 -17.53 -7.96 31.45
CA VAL A 344 -16.28 -8.70 31.64
C VAL A 344 -15.26 -8.27 30.58
N ILE A 345 -15.71 -8.03 29.34
CA ILE A 345 -14.89 -7.52 28.23
C ILE A 345 -14.26 -6.16 28.61
N TYR A 346 -15.10 -5.20 29.07
CA TYR A 346 -14.59 -3.88 29.45
C TYR A 346 -13.65 -3.94 30.65
N ARG A 347 -13.94 -4.80 31.61
CA ARG A 347 -13.05 -5.05 32.74
C ARG A 347 -11.70 -5.61 32.28
N SER A 348 -11.70 -6.62 31.44
CA SER A 348 -10.48 -7.26 30.93
C SER A 348 -9.55 -6.26 30.21
N ILE A 349 -10.11 -5.44 29.32
CA ILE A 349 -9.37 -4.39 28.60
C ILE A 349 -8.88 -3.32 29.59
N GLY A 350 -9.74 -2.87 30.51
CA GLY A 350 -9.37 -1.88 31.52
C GLY A 350 -8.32 -2.38 32.49
N ASP A 351 -8.30 -3.67 32.83
CA ASP A 351 -7.28 -4.28 33.68
C ASP A 351 -5.94 -4.36 32.97
N TYR A 352 -5.93 -4.67 31.65
CA TYR A 352 -4.72 -4.61 30.83
C TYR A 352 -4.11 -3.20 30.83
N LEU A 353 -4.91 -2.19 30.54
CA LEU A 353 -4.46 -0.79 30.47
C LEU A 353 -4.00 -0.29 31.84
N ALA A 354 -4.72 -0.64 32.90
CA ALA A 354 -4.33 -0.30 34.28
C ALA A 354 -3.02 -0.97 34.69
N TYR A 355 -2.84 -2.26 34.36
CA TYR A 355 -1.60 -3.00 34.66
C TYR A 355 -0.42 -2.43 33.87
N LEU A 356 -0.62 -2.13 32.57
CA LEU A 356 0.40 -1.47 31.73
C LEU A 356 0.85 -0.13 32.33
N LYS A 357 -0.10 0.67 32.81
CA LYS A 357 0.19 1.93 33.49
C LYS A 357 0.92 1.73 34.82
N GLN A 358 0.42 0.86 35.69
CA GLN A 358 0.94 0.68 37.05
C GLN A 358 2.32 0.01 37.08
N VAL A 359 2.53 -1.00 36.24
CA VAL A 359 3.75 -1.82 36.28
C VAL A 359 4.80 -1.36 35.28
N TYR A 360 4.37 -0.98 34.09
CA TYR A 360 5.28 -0.56 33.01
C TYR A 360 5.41 0.95 32.86
N GLY A 361 4.56 1.73 33.56
CA GLY A 361 4.59 3.20 33.52
C GLY A 361 4.05 3.78 32.21
N VAL A 362 3.26 3.03 31.45
CA VAL A 362 2.72 3.44 30.15
C VAL A 362 1.21 3.59 30.22
N GLU A 363 0.71 4.80 30.02
CA GLU A 363 -0.69 5.05 29.73
C GLU A 363 -0.83 5.36 28.24
N PRO A 364 -1.39 4.42 27.43
CA PRO A 364 -1.51 4.65 25.99
C PRO A 364 -2.40 5.85 25.69
N GLU A 365 -2.08 6.59 24.64
CA GLU A 365 -2.94 7.68 24.16
C GLU A 365 -4.25 7.13 23.59
N LEU A 366 -4.18 5.99 22.86
CA LEU A 366 -5.29 5.45 22.11
C LEU A 366 -5.39 3.93 22.26
N PHE A 367 -6.62 3.44 22.15
CA PHE A 367 -6.95 2.01 22.08
C PHE A 367 -7.92 1.74 20.92
N SER A 368 -7.79 0.57 20.26
CA SER A 368 -8.72 0.10 19.23
C SER A 368 -8.82 -1.42 19.16
N PHE A 369 -9.84 -1.91 18.47
CA PHE A 369 -9.83 -3.21 17.83
C PHE A 369 -9.38 -3.05 16.39
N ASN A 370 -8.40 -3.86 15.97
CA ASN A 370 -7.88 -3.85 14.61
C ASN A 370 -8.95 -4.30 13.62
N GLU A 371 -9.19 -3.49 12.57
CA GLU A 371 -10.00 -3.85 11.40
C GLU A 371 -11.36 -4.48 11.75
N SER A 372 -12.04 -3.97 12.79
CA SER A 372 -13.30 -4.55 13.24
C SER A 372 -14.46 -4.32 12.25
N ASP A 373 -14.32 -3.41 11.30
CA ASP A 373 -15.24 -3.18 10.17
C ASP A 373 -15.29 -4.37 9.22
N LEU A 374 -14.15 -4.96 8.89
CA LEU A 374 -14.01 -6.18 8.09
C LEU A 374 -14.06 -7.43 8.97
N GLY A 375 -13.67 -7.30 10.22
CA GLY A 375 -13.71 -8.34 11.23
C GLY A 375 -12.59 -9.36 11.08
N ILE A 376 -11.32 -8.94 11.08
CA ILE A 376 -10.19 -9.88 10.96
C ILE A 376 -10.19 -10.92 12.07
N ASN A 377 -10.51 -10.59 13.29
CA ASN A 377 -10.78 -11.52 14.39
C ASN A 377 -12.01 -11.08 15.19
N ILE A 378 -12.17 -9.78 15.42
CA ILE A 378 -13.30 -9.15 16.08
C ILE A 378 -14.08 -8.38 15.02
N ARG A 379 -15.37 -8.57 14.95
CA ARG A 379 -16.25 -7.88 14.00
C ARG A 379 -17.27 -7.02 14.72
N HIS A 380 -17.39 -5.78 14.25
CA HIS A 380 -18.46 -4.86 14.60
C HIS A 380 -19.24 -4.41 13.36
N THR A 381 -20.51 -4.13 13.53
CA THR A 381 -21.21 -3.17 12.70
C THR A 381 -20.85 -1.75 13.16
N GLY A 382 -21.12 -0.73 12.35
CA GLY A 382 -20.89 0.65 12.76
C GLY A 382 -21.67 1.05 14.04
N LYS A 383 -22.88 0.47 14.26
CA LYS A 383 -23.67 0.69 15.50
C LYS A 383 -23.03 0.02 16.72
N GLU A 384 -22.52 -1.20 16.55
CA GLU A 384 -21.80 -1.91 17.64
C GLU A 384 -20.50 -1.17 17.99
N HIS A 385 -19.77 -0.66 16.99
CA HIS A 385 -18.60 0.18 17.19
C HIS A 385 -18.93 1.45 18.01
N ALA A 386 -20.01 2.14 17.66
CA ALA A 386 -20.49 3.29 18.44
C ALA A 386 -20.84 2.92 19.88
N GLY A 387 -21.56 1.80 20.09
CA GLY A 387 -21.89 1.25 21.40
C GLY A 387 -20.63 0.88 22.21
N PHE A 388 -19.65 0.27 21.56
CA PHE A 388 -18.37 -0.08 22.16
C PHE A 388 -17.58 1.16 22.60
N ILE A 389 -17.46 2.18 21.73
CA ILE A 389 -16.81 3.45 22.08
C ILE A 389 -17.45 4.08 23.31
N LYS A 390 -18.77 4.15 23.35
CA LYS A 390 -19.52 4.73 24.46
C LYS A 390 -19.35 3.92 25.74
N GLY A 391 -19.52 2.61 25.64
CA GLY A 391 -19.48 1.71 26.80
C GLY A 391 -18.09 1.56 27.40
N LEU A 392 -17.10 1.18 26.58
CA LEU A 392 -15.73 1.06 27.06
C LEU A 392 -15.16 2.41 27.48
N GLY A 393 -15.40 3.47 26.71
CA GLY A 393 -14.91 4.81 27.04
C GLY A 393 -15.45 5.30 28.39
N SER A 394 -16.75 5.07 28.68
CA SER A 394 -17.34 5.37 29.99
C SER A 394 -16.72 4.54 31.11
N TYR A 395 -16.48 3.24 30.84
CA TYR A 395 -15.86 2.34 31.82
C TYR A 395 -14.44 2.77 32.17
N LEU A 396 -13.59 3.07 31.14
CA LEU A 396 -12.21 3.54 31.34
C LEU A 396 -12.19 4.86 32.14
N ALA A 397 -13.05 5.82 31.79
CA ALA A 397 -13.16 7.08 32.48
C ALA A 397 -13.57 6.91 33.96
N SER A 398 -14.49 5.98 34.27
CA SER A 398 -14.88 5.67 35.64
C SER A 398 -13.76 5.10 36.51
N ARG A 399 -12.74 4.53 35.86
CA ARG A 399 -11.52 3.98 36.50
C ARG A 399 -10.34 4.96 36.53
N GLY A 400 -10.51 6.19 36.05
CA GLY A 400 -9.44 7.19 35.96
C GLY A 400 -8.38 6.87 34.89
N ILE A 401 -8.74 6.06 33.89
CA ILE A 401 -7.90 5.77 32.70
C ILE A 401 -8.23 6.80 31.63
N VAL A 402 -7.23 7.56 31.16
CA VAL A 402 -7.42 8.67 30.21
C VAL A 402 -7.30 8.25 28.75
N THR A 403 -6.88 7.00 28.49
CA THR A 403 -6.78 6.42 27.14
C THR A 403 -8.09 6.63 26.37
N LYS A 404 -7.99 7.23 25.17
CA LYS A 404 -9.12 7.44 24.24
C LYS A 404 -9.21 6.30 23.24
N LEU A 405 -10.31 6.27 22.50
CA LEU A 405 -10.57 5.24 21.49
C LEU A 405 -10.36 5.81 20.09
N LEU A 406 -9.91 4.96 19.15
CA LEU A 406 -9.92 5.30 17.74
C LEU A 406 -11.34 5.22 17.19
N LEU A 407 -11.75 6.23 16.43
CA LEU A 407 -12.95 6.15 15.61
C LEU A 407 -12.54 5.51 14.27
N GLY A 408 -12.91 4.25 14.12
CA GLY A 408 -12.53 3.43 12.96
C GLY A 408 -11.43 2.43 13.31
N ASP A 409 -10.20 2.68 12.91
CA ASP A 409 -9.14 1.69 12.71
C ASP A 409 -9.55 0.67 11.63
N ASN A 410 -10.18 1.24 10.57
CA ASN A 410 -10.81 0.48 9.50
C ASN A 410 -9.77 -0.23 8.64
N SER A 411 -10.12 -1.41 8.16
CA SER A 411 -9.28 -2.29 7.32
C SER A 411 -8.76 -1.62 6.04
N ASP A 412 -9.49 -0.63 5.54
CA ASP A 412 -9.07 0.21 4.42
C ASP A 412 -9.94 1.48 4.32
N ALA A 413 -9.64 2.34 3.35
CA ALA A 413 -10.36 3.59 3.19
C ALA A 413 -11.77 3.43 2.61
N THR A 414 -12.13 2.28 2.01
CA THR A 414 -13.41 2.08 1.32
C THR A 414 -14.58 1.92 2.29
N THR A 415 -14.32 1.50 3.52
CA THR A 415 -15.35 1.20 4.52
C THR A 415 -15.73 2.41 5.39
N PHE A 416 -15.67 3.61 4.81
CA PHE A 416 -15.92 4.88 5.48
C PHE A 416 -17.23 4.93 6.27
N ASP A 417 -18.31 4.32 5.75
CA ASP A 417 -19.64 4.35 6.39
C ASP A 417 -19.68 3.68 7.77
N PHE A 418 -18.70 2.83 8.07
CA PHE A 418 -18.56 2.18 9.36
C PHE A 418 -18.44 3.17 10.53
N ILE A 419 -17.80 4.32 10.33
CA ILE A 419 -17.61 5.32 11.40
C ILE A 419 -18.81 6.23 11.61
N LEU A 420 -19.75 6.31 10.65
CA LEU A 420 -20.85 7.27 10.67
C LEU A 420 -21.76 7.15 11.91
N PRO A 421 -22.15 5.96 12.40
CA PRO A 421 -22.97 5.86 13.61
C PRO A 421 -22.32 6.48 14.83
N ALA A 422 -21.03 6.24 15.08
CA ALA A 422 -20.31 6.85 16.20
C ALA A 422 -20.08 8.35 15.99
N MET A 423 -19.76 8.78 14.78
CA MET A 423 -19.56 10.19 14.44
C MET A 423 -20.85 11.01 14.63
N ASN A 424 -22.02 10.41 14.47
CA ASN A 424 -23.33 11.07 14.62
C ASN A 424 -23.94 10.92 16.02
N ASP A 425 -23.30 10.18 16.95
CA ASP A 425 -23.71 10.06 18.35
C ASP A 425 -22.85 10.97 19.25
N PRO A 426 -23.36 12.13 19.71
CA PRO A 426 -22.58 13.06 20.54
C PRO A 426 -22.05 12.46 21.84
N GLU A 427 -22.69 11.38 22.36
CA GLU A 427 -22.24 10.72 23.59
C GLU A 427 -20.90 9.97 23.41
N THR A 428 -20.53 9.63 22.19
CA THR A 428 -19.26 8.97 21.88
C THR A 428 -18.08 9.96 21.83
N HIS A 429 -18.32 11.23 21.44
CA HIS A 429 -17.29 12.20 21.08
C HIS A 429 -16.23 12.39 22.16
N LYS A 430 -16.63 12.46 23.42
CA LYS A 430 -15.73 12.66 24.58
C LYS A 430 -14.75 11.50 24.81
N TYR A 431 -15.00 10.34 24.20
CA TYR A 431 -14.17 9.13 24.33
C TYR A 431 -13.28 8.88 23.12
N ILE A 432 -13.52 9.58 22.02
CA ILE A 432 -12.73 9.44 20.78
C ILE A 432 -11.50 10.36 20.86
N GLY A 433 -10.34 9.84 20.49
CA GLY A 433 -9.07 10.59 20.45
C GLY A 433 -8.56 10.90 19.04
N ALA A 434 -8.91 10.07 18.05
CA ALA A 434 -8.55 10.28 16.65
C ALA A 434 -9.50 9.52 15.72
N VAL A 435 -9.59 9.96 14.47
CA VAL A 435 -10.22 9.21 13.35
C VAL A 435 -9.15 8.37 12.69
N SER A 436 -9.46 7.13 12.28
CA SER A 436 -8.44 6.24 11.75
C SER A 436 -8.94 5.29 10.66
N PHE A 437 -8.08 5.04 9.67
CA PHE A 437 -8.22 4.03 8.63
C PHE A 437 -6.86 3.44 8.26
N HIS A 438 -6.84 2.35 7.49
CA HIS A 438 -5.63 1.76 6.90
C HIS A 438 -5.54 2.08 5.41
N SER A 439 -4.32 2.12 4.86
CA SER A 439 -4.10 2.55 3.47
C SER A 439 -4.09 1.43 2.43
N TRP A 440 -4.51 0.21 2.79
CA TRP A 440 -4.42 -0.95 1.92
C TRP A 440 -5.17 -0.81 0.60
N ARG A 441 -6.36 -0.19 0.62
CA ARG A 441 -7.27 -0.03 -0.53
C ARG A 441 -8.03 1.29 -0.46
N GLY A 442 -8.58 1.72 -1.60
CA GLY A 442 -9.53 2.82 -1.68
C GLY A 442 -8.96 4.21 -1.36
N CYS A 443 -7.65 4.38 -1.52
CA CYS A 443 -6.99 5.67 -1.29
C CYS A 443 -7.00 6.56 -2.53
N ASP A 444 -8.11 6.61 -3.27
CA ASP A 444 -8.34 7.66 -4.26
C ASP A 444 -8.64 9.01 -3.57
N ASN A 445 -8.46 10.11 -4.32
CA ASN A 445 -8.58 11.44 -3.73
C ASN A 445 -9.97 11.73 -3.16
N GLU A 446 -11.04 11.22 -3.75
CA GLU A 446 -12.41 11.48 -3.28
C GLU A 446 -12.67 10.75 -1.95
N THR A 447 -12.23 9.51 -1.85
CA THR A 447 -12.31 8.74 -0.59
C THR A 447 -11.44 9.36 0.49
N LEU A 448 -10.21 9.75 0.18
CA LEU A 448 -9.32 10.43 1.13
C LEU A 448 -9.91 11.75 1.66
N LYS A 449 -10.57 12.55 0.80
CA LYS A 449 -11.28 13.77 1.22
C LYS A 449 -12.43 13.49 2.21
N LYS A 450 -13.13 12.35 2.09
CA LYS A 450 -14.17 11.96 3.06
C LYS A 450 -13.58 11.76 4.46
N TRP A 451 -12.45 11.06 4.56
CA TRP A 451 -11.76 10.84 5.83
C TRP A 451 -11.22 12.14 6.43
N ALA A 452 -10.61 13.00 5.61
CA ALA A 452 -10.20 14.34 6.03
C ALA A 452 -11.39 15.17 6.54
N GLY A 453 -12.52 15.12 5.82
CA GLY A 453 -13.78 15.78 6.20
C GLY A 453 -14.34 15.28 7.53
N ALA A 454 -14.28 13.97 7.79
CA ALA A 454 -14.69 13.38 9.06
C ALA A 454 -13.83 13.89 10.23
N ALA A 455 -12.51 13.85 10.08
CA ALA A 455 -11.58 14.36 11.09
C ALA A 455 -11.84 15.84 11.40
N LYS A 456 -12.01 16.66 10.35
CA LYS A 456 -12.34 18.09 10.48
C LYS A 456 -13.68 18.30 11.20
N LYS A 457 -14.75 17.56 10.81
CA LYS A 457 -16.08 17.65 11.43
C LYS A 457 -16.05 17.29 12.91
N MET A 458 -15.25 16.29 13.27
CA MET A 458 -15.08 15.84 14.66
C MET A 458 -14.13 16.74 15.46
N ASN A 459 -13.39 17.64 14.80
CA ASN A 459 -12.28 18.40 15.38
C ASN A 459 -11.25 17.47 16.05
N LEU A 460 -10.90 16.39 15.38
CA LEU A 460 -9.97 15.36 15.85
C LEU A 460 -8.86 15.15 14.81
N PRO A 461 -7.67 14.70 15.25
CA PRO A 461 -6.63 14.30 14.32
C PRO A 461 -7.04 13.05 13.53
N LEU A 462 -6.45 12.92 12.31
CA LEU A 462 -6.53 11.72 11.48
C LEU A 462 -5.24 10.93 11.63
N ILE A 463 -5.34 9.62 11.81
CA ILE A 463 -4.19 8.71 11.84
C ILE A 463 -4.42 7.61 10.79
N VAL A 464 -3.41 7.36 9.95
CA VAL A 464 -3.36 6.13 9.17
C VAL A 464 -2.67 5.08 10.01
N ALA A 465 -3.45 4.19 10.66
CA ALA A 465 -2.91 3.30 11.68
C ALA A 465 -2.14 2.11 11.10
N GLU A 466 -2.38 1.76 9.85
CA GLU A 466 -1.54 0.84 9.07
C GLU A 466 -1.30 1.42 7.69
N GLY A 467 -0.03 1.70 7.39
CA GLY A 467 0.43 2.21 6.10
C GLY A 467 1.15 1.12 5.32
N SER A 468 0.73 0.85 4.12
CA SER A 468 1.38 0.16 3.00
C SER A 468 0.38 0.06 1.83
N THR A 469 0.71 -0.71 0.77
CA THR A 469 -0.05 -0.74 -0.48
C THR A 469 -0.68 -2.10 -0.80
N ASP A 470 -0.28 -3.18 -0.14
CA ASP A 470 -0.73 -4.54 -0.44
C ASP A 470 -0.81 -5.40 0.84
N ALA A 471 -2.04 -5.69 1.28
CA ALA A 471 -2.30 -6.45 2.50
C ALA A 471 -1.94 -7.95 2.38
N ALA A 472 -1.66 -8.45 1.17
CA ALA A 472 -1.30 -9.85 0.93
C ALA A 472 0.20 -10.06 0.67
N ALA A 473 1.02 -8.99 0.64
CA ALA A 473 2.43 -9.07 0.25
C ALA A 473 3.29 -10.00 1.13
N TRP A 474 2.85 -10.29 2.35
CA TRP A 474 3.49 -11.29 3.21
C TRP A 474 3.51 -12.71 2.61
N ASN A 475 2.64 -13.03 1.64
CA ASN A 475 2.65 -14.31 0.92
C ASN A 475 3.74 -14.40 -0.16
N TYR A 476 4.28 -13.25 -0.60
CA TYR A 476 5.31 -13.11 -1.64
C TYR A 476 6.30 -12.00 -1.30
N PRO A 477 7.00 -12.14 -0.15
CA PRO A 477 7.71 -11.02 0.49
C PRO A 477 8.91 -10.49 -0.29
N GLU A 478 9.42 -11.20 -1.31
CA GLU A 478 10.48 -10.69 -2.18
C GLU A 478 10.08 -9.40 -2.91
N ILE A 479 8.76 -9.13 -3.07
CA ILE A 479 8.24 -7.88 -3.66
C ILE A 479 8.68 -6.64 -2.88
N PHE A 480 8.97 -6.76 -1.59
CA PHE A 480 9.44 -5.66 -0.77
C PHE A 480 10.83 -5.13 -1.16
N ASN A 481 11.58 -5.88 -1.96
CA ASN A 481 12.87 -5.47 -2.51
C ASN A 481 12.73 -4.68 -3.81
N GLU A 482 11.52 -4.65 -4.41
CA GLU A 482 11.29 -3.99 -5.68
C GLU A 482 11.24 -2.46 -5.55
N GLN A 483 11.94 -1.76 -6.44
CA GLN A 483 11.87 -0.31 -6.55
C GLN A 483 10.44 0.16 -6.83
N THR A 484 9.69 -0.57 -7.66
CA THR A 484 8.29 -0.30 -7.98
C THR A 484 7.43 -0.29 -6.73
N PHE A 485 7.59 -1.29 -5.84
CA PHE A 485 6.85 -1.33 -4.57
C PHE A 485 7.21 -0.14 -3.68
N ALA A 486 8.50 0.16 -3.55
CA ALA A 486 8.99 1.26 -2.73
C ALA A 486 8.48 2.63 -3.24
N LEU A 487 8.45 2.82 -4.57
CA LEU A 487 7.95 4.04 -5.20
C LEU A 487 6.43 4.20 -5.02
N TYR A 488 5.66 3.13 -5.20
CA TYR A 488 4.20 3.16 -4.99
C TYR A 488 3.85 3.45 -3.53
N GLU A 489 4.55 2.84 -2.57
CA GLU A 489 4.31 3.05 -1.15
C GLU A 489 4.56 4.51 -0.75
N ILE A 490 5.70 5.08 -1.11
CA ILE A 490 5.99 6.49 -0.77
C ILE A 490 5.09 7.47 -1.52
N ASN A 491 4.74 7.16 -2.76
CA ASN A 491 3.82 7.97 -3.54
C ASN A 491 2.43 8.04 -2.89
N LEU A 492 1.93 6.90 -2.39
CA LEU A 492 0.69 6.85 -1.63
C LEU A 492 0.77 7.72 -0.37
N TYR A 493 1.87 7.64 0.39
CA TYR A 493 2.03 8.41 1.62
C TYR A 493 2.09 9.92 1.36
N ILE A 494 2.78 10.36 0.31
CA ILE A 494 2.82 11.78 -0.05
C ILE A 494 1.44 12.28 -0.47
N ARG A 495 0.65 11.49 -1.22
CA ARG A 495 -0.74 11.83 -1.55
C ARG A 495 -1.63 11.89 -0.30
N ILE A 496 -1.52 10.95 0.61
CA ILE A 496 -2.25 10.98 1.88
C ILE A 496 -1.87 12.24 2.68
N CYS A 497 -0.58 12.56 2.77
CA CYS A 497 -0.11 13.77 3.44
C CYS A 497 -0.69 15.05 2.81
N SER A 498 -0.72 15.13 1.48
CA SER A 498 -1.26 16.29 0.76
C SER A 498 -2.77 16.43 0.91
N VAL A 499 -3.54 15.32 0.79
CA VAL A 499 -5.01 15.34 0.76
C VAL A 499 -5.61 15.30 2.15
N CYS A 500 -5.11 14.43 3.03
CA CYS A 500 -5.69 14.19 4.35
C CYS A 500 -5.05 15.02 5.46
N GLN A 501 -3.81 15.46 5.29
CA GLN A 501 -3.02 16.12 6.32
C GLN A 501 -3.10 15.36 7.67
N PRO A 502 -2.69 14.07 7.72
CA PRO A 502 -2.84 13.26 8.91
C PRO A 502 -1.88 13.70 10.02
N LEU A 503 -2.21 13.38 11.27
CA LEU A 503 -1.28 13.53 12.40
C LEU A 503 -0.06 12.62 12.25
N SER A 504 -0.28 11.39 11.76
CA SER A 504 0.77 10.41 11.51
C SER A 504 0.30 9.34 10.51
N ILE A 505 1.27 8.73 9.82
CA ILE A 505 1.10 7.48 9.06
C ILE A 505 2.00 6.46 9.73
N LEU A 506 1.45 5.32 10.16
CA LEU A 506 2.18 4.27 10.86
C LEU A 506 2.47 3.11 9.90
N GLN A 507 3.74 2.94 9.56
CA GLN A 507 4.19 1.84 8.69
C GLN A 507 3.75 0.48 9.22
N TRP A 508 3.20 -0.34 8.36
CA TRP A 508 3.03 -1.76 8.59
C TRP A 508 4.14 -2.55 7.89
N GLN A 509 5.23 -3.04 8.61
CA GLN A 509 5.59 -2.85 10.01
C GLN A 509 7.05 -2.40 10.14
N LEU A 510 7.43 -1.88 11.31
CA LEU A 510 8.83 -1.64 11.69
C LEU A 510 9.42 -2.84 12.48
N THR A 511 8.97 -4.04 12.13
CA THR A 511 9.41 -5.36 12.61
C THR A 511 9.91 -6.19 11.43
N SER A 512 10.14 -7.48 11.62
CA SER A 512 10.58 -8.36 10.52
C SER A 512 9.47 -8.79 9.57
N ASP A 513 8.21 -8.73 9.99
CA ASP A 513 7.07 -8.92 9.09
C ASP A 513 6.79 -7.63 8.31
N TYR A 514 6.55 -7.70 7.00
CA TYR A 514 6.54 -6.52 6.12
C TYR A 514 7.80 -5.65 6.24
N SER A 515 8.94 -6.26 6.57
CA SER A 515 10.16 -5.56 6.92
C SER A 515 10.59 -4.56 5.86
N VAL A 516 11.08 -3.42 6.34
CA VAL A 516 11.81 -2.43 5.53
C VAL A 516 13.30 -2.74 5.44
N MET A 517 13.71 -3.86 6.07
CA MET A 517 15.07 -4.37 6.08
C MET A 517 15.14 -5.72 5.38
N THR A 518 16.31 -6.08 4.88
CA THR A 518 16.64 -7.39 4.29
C THR A 518 17.91 -7.96 4.92
N GLY A 519 18.22 -9.22 4.65
CA GLY A 519 19.32 -9.94 5.29
C GLY A 519 18.94 -10.56 6.63
N ASP A 520 19.86 -11.25 7.28
CA ASP A 520 19.68 -11.91 8.59
C ASP A 520 18.51 -12.91 8.65
N GLY A 521 18.21 -13.56 7.51
CA GLY A 521 17.11 -14.51 7.36
C GLY A 521 15.74 -13.87 7.03
N ILE A 522 15.63 -12.55 7.00
CA ILE A 522 14.39 -11.86 6.66
C ILE A 522 14.01 -12.22 5.21
N PHE A 523 12.79 -12.73 5.01
CA PHE A 523 12.27 -13.19 3.71
C PHE A 523 13.19 -14.18 2.99
N GLY A 524 13.93 -15.01 3.75
CA GLY A 524 14.89 -15.96 3.20
C GLY A 524 16.19 -15.32 2.67
N THR A 525 16.40 -14.02 2.85
CA THR A 525 17.61 -13.34 2.38
C THR A 525 18.79 -13.57 3.33
N ASN A 526 19.97 -13.86 2.76
CA ASN A 526 21.20 -14.10 3.50
C ASN A 526 22.04 -12.82 3.66
N GLY A 527 23.08 -12.90 4.51
CA GLY A 527 24.03 -11.82 4.77
C GLY A 527 23.59 -10.91 5.91
N PRO A 528 24.33 -9.80 6.16
CA PRO A 528 24.02 -8.88 7.25
C PRO A 528 22.71 -8.13 7.01
N LEU A 529 22.09 -7.71 8.11
CA LEU A 529 20.92 -6.83 8.09
C LEU A 529 21.26 -5.54 7.33
N ARG A 530 20.44 -5.18 6.34
CA ARG A 530 20.63 -3.98 5.51
C ARG A 530 19.30 -3.32 5.16
N PRO A 531 19.26 -1.98 5.05
CA PRO A 531 18.06 -1.26 4.64
C PRO A 531 17.71 -1.51 3.17
N SER A 532 16.42 -1.62 2.89
CA SER A 532 15.86 -1.61 1.52
C SER A 532 15.60 -0.18 1.05
N THR A 533 15.23 0.01 -0.21
CA THR A 533 14.78 1.31 -0.75
C THR A 533 13.57 1.83 0.04
N ARG A 534 12.66 0.96 0.49
CA ARG A 534 11.53 1.33 1.36
C ARG A 534 12.00 2.00 2.64
N PHE A 535 13.02 1.44 3.31
CA PHE A 535 13.59 2.06 4.53
C PHE A 535 14.06 3.49 4.26
N TRP A 536 14.77 3.70 3.15
CA TRP A 536 15.30 5.01 2.82
C TRP A 536 14.21 6.02 2.51
N ASN A 537 13.16 5.62 1.80
CA ASN A 537 11.96 6.44 1.59
C ASN A 537 11.31 6.84 2.93
N LEU A 538 11.13 5.88 3.85
CA LEU A 538 10.53 6.14 5.15
C LEU A 538 11.40 7.03 6.03
N LYS A 539 12.71 6.80 6.06
CA LYS A 539 13.68 7.64 6.77
C LYS A 539 13.66 9.07 6.23
N GLN A 540 13.55 9.23 4.91
CA GLN A 540 13.48 10.52 4.26
C GLN A 540 12.17 11.25 4.61
N LEU A 541 11.02 10.59 4.60
CA LEU A 541 9.75 11.15 5.08
C LEU A 541 9.81 11.47 6.60
N ALA A 542 10.40 10.59 7.40
CA ALA A 542 10.60 10.79 8.84
C ALA A 542 11.54 11.96 9.20
N SER A 543 12.31 12.48 8.23
CA SER A 543 13.15 13.67 8.38
C SER A 543 12.36 14.98 8.43
N THR A 544 11.04 14.95 8.19
CA THR A 544 10.13 16.07 8.44
C THR A 544 10.37 16.68 9.82
N PRO A 545 10.41 18.00 9.97
CA PRO A 545 10.63 18.63 11.27
C PRO A 545 9.63 18.16 12.34
N ALA A 546 10.11 18.00 13.56
CA ALA A 546 9.22 17.67 14.67
C ALA A 546 8.23 18.81 14.95
N ASN A 547 7.00 18.48 15.36
CA ASN A 547 5.92 19.45 15.58
C ASN A 547 5.63 20.35 14.37
N ALA A 548 5.75 19.80 13.18
CA ALA A 548 5.40 20.49 11.95
C ALA A 548 3.89 20.56 11.73
N PHE A 549 3.49 21.49 10.88
CA PHE A 549 2.14 21.58 10.31
C PHE A 549 2.22 21.32 8.81
N ALA A 550 1.20 20.71 8.25
CA ALA A 550 1.09 20.57 6.80
C ALA A 550 0.97 21.93 6.15
N LEU A 551 1.68 22.13 5.06
CA LEU A 551 1.56 23.31 4.20
C LEU A 551 0.91 22.85 2.90
N GLN A 552 -0.09 23.59 2.43
CA GLN A 552 -0.79 23.20 1.22
C GLN A 552 0.14 23.23 0.02
N THR A 553 0.07 22.21 -0.82
CA THR A 553 0.88 22.12 -2.03
C THR A 553 0.01 21.88 -3.26
N SER A 554 0.45 22.35 -4.42
CA SER A 554 -0.13 22.01 -5.71
C SER A 554 0.93 21.87 -6.78
N CYS A 555 0.69 20.97 -7.74
CA CYS A 555 1.51 20.79 -8.92
C CYS A 555 0.58 20.54 -10.11
N SER A 556 0.91 21.11 -11.28
CA SER A 556 0.12 20.95 -12.51
C SER A 556 0.46 19.69 -13.29
N ASN A 557 1.46 18.91 -12.85
CA ASN A 557 1.90 17.70 -13.54
C ASN A 557 1.47 16.46 -12.75
N ASP A 558 0.69 15.58 -13.37
CA ASP A 558 0.10 14.39 -12.73
C ASP A 558 1.12 13.31 -12.33
N GLU A 559 2.34 13.38 -12.89
CA GLU A 559 3.44 12.48 -12.52
C GLU A 559 4.17 12.91 -11.23
N ILE A 560 3.87 14.13 -10.74
CA ILE A 560 4.49 14.70 -9.55
C ILE A 560 3.47 14.73 -8.41
N ASN A 561 3.80 14.06 -7.31
CA ASN A 561 3.08 14.22 -6.05
C ASN A 561 3.99 14.92 -5.02
N CYS A 562 3.43 15.86 -4.27
CA CYS A 562 4.20 16.63 -3.30
C CYS A 562 3.41 16.89 -2.01
N ALA A 563 4.15 16.99 -0.91
CA ALA A 563 3.66 17.43 0.39
C ALA A 563 4.72 18.30 1.06
N ALA A 564 4.30 19.34 1.75
CA ALA A 564 5.21 20.23 2.47
C ALA A 564 4.80 20.37 3.94
N PHE A 565 5.78 20.58 4.78
CA PHE A 565 5.60 20.68 6.23
C PHE A 565 6.51 21.75 6.82
N GLY A 566 6.03 22.45 7.87
CA GLY A 566 6.81 23.46 8.55
C GLY A 566 6.61 23.47 10.06
N ASN A 567 7.70 23.46 10.82
CA ASN A 567 7.71 23.93 12.20
C ASN A 567 7.98 25.43 12.18
N ILE A 568 6.89 26.19 12.05
CA ILE A 568 6.94 27.64 11.85
C ILE A 568 7.66 28.35 13.00
N ALA A 569 7.41 27.89 14.24
CA ALA A 569 8.04 28.48 15.44
C ALA A 569 9.57 28.35 15.45
N ARG A 570 10.10 27.37 14.71
CA ARG A 570 11.53 27.11 14.60
C ARG A 570 12.12 27.50 13.26
N GLY A 571 11.33 27.90 12.26
CA GLY A 571 11.80 28.14 10.90
C GLY A 571 12.40 26.87 10.25
N GLU A 572 11.83 25.71 10.54
CA GLU A 572 12.27 24.41 10.00
C GLU A 572 11.22 23.87 9.03
N TYR A 573 11.62 23.59 7.79
CA TYR A 573 10.69 23.20 6.72
C TYR A 573 11.20 21.98 5.96
N ALA A 574 10.26 21.20 5.43
CA ALA A 574 10.54 20.10 4.50
C ALA A 574 9.53 20.11 3.35
N VAL A 575 10.01 19.92 2.12
CA VAL A 575 9.17 19.69 0.94
C VAL A 575 9.54 18.33 0.38
N HIS A 576 8.58 17.44 0.33
CA HIS A 576 8.70 16.07 -0.16
C HIS A 576 8.06 15.96 -1.53
N ILE A 577 8.77 15.42 -2.52
CA ILE A 577 8.35 15.37 -3.91
C ILE A 577 8.63 13.96 -4.46
N VAL A 578 7.61 13.28 -4.94
CA VAL A 578 7.74 12.02 -5.70
C VAL A 578 7.59 12.34 -7.18
N ASN A 579 8.60 12.01 -7.96
CA ASN A 579 8.56 12.04 -9.41
C ASN A 579 8.34 10.63 -9.95
N ASN A 580 7.17 10.36 -10.54
CA ASN A 580 6.83 9.07 -11.12
C ASN A 580 7.24 8.95 -12.61
N GLY A 581 7.69 10.04 -13.22
CA GLY A 581 8.03 10.14 -14.64
C GLY A 581 9.53 10.28 -14.90
N ALA A 582 9.84 10.84 -16.07
CA ALA A 582 11.20 11.20 -16.48
C ALA A 582 11.78 12.32 -15.62
N GLY A 583 13.10 12.54 -15.74
CA GLY A 583 13.77 13.66 -15.08
C GLY A 583 13.24 15.01 -15.58
N LYS A 584 12.97 15.95 -14.67
CA LYS A 584 12.35 17.26 -14.95
C LYS A 584 13.05 18.37 -14.17
N GLN A 585 13.03 19.58 -14.72
CA GLN A 585 13.32 20.77 -13.93
C GLN A 585 12.09 21.16 -13.13
N ALA A 586 12.26 21.48 -11.85
CA ALA A 586 11.18 21.91 -10.99
C ALA A 586 11.48 23.29 -10.36
N SER A 587 10.50 24.18 -10.43
CA SER A 587 10.46 25.46 -9.72
C SER A 587 9.53 25.33 -8.52
N ILE A 588 10.07 25.39 -7.31
CA ILE A 588 9.29 25.32 -6.07
C ILE A 588 9.14 26.74 -5.55
N LYS A 589 7.90 27.23 -5.48
CA LYS A 589 7.55 28.62 -5.14
C LYS A 589 6.75 28.68 -3.84
N GLY A 590 6.75 29.87 -3.22
CA GLY A 590 5.99 30.14 -2.00
C GLY A 590 6.65 29.61 -0.74
N LEU A 591 7.95 29.29 -0.81
CA LEU A 591 8.75 28.90 0.35
C LEU A 591 8.83 30.07 1.36
N PRO A 592 8.91 29.77 2.66
CA PRO A 592 8.91 30.79 3.68
C PRO A 592 10.19 31.64 3.63
N PRO A 593 10.08 32.98 3.88
CA PRO A 593 11.20 33.90 3.76
C PRO A 593 12.28 33.72 4.83
N ASP A 594 11.97 33.04 5.93
CA ASP A 594 12.88 32.74 7.04
C ASP A 594 13.75 31.52 6.79
N ALA A 595 13.56 30.82 5.66
CA ALA A 595 14.35 29.69 5.23
C ALA A 595 14.96 29.95 3.84
N SER A 596 16.22 30.33 3.80
CA SER A 596 16.90 30.70 2.56
C SER A 596 17.78 29.61 1.96
N LEU A 597 18.14 28.57 2.72
CA LEU A 597 19.01 27.49 2.27
C LEU A 597 18.35 26.13 2.53
N TYR A 598 18.38 25.26 1.53
CA TYR A 598 17.81 23.90 1.62
C TYR A 598 18.84 22.85 1.21
N GLU A 599 18.93 21.77 1.98
CA GLU A 599 19.61 20.54 1.61
C GLU A 599 18.67 19.70 0.76
N VAL A 600 19.19 19.09 -0.30
CA VAL A 600 18.45 18.23 -1.22
C VAL A 600 18.86 16.77 -0.99
N PHE A 601 17.90 15.92 -0.65
CA PHE A 601 18.08 14.49 -0.47
C PHE A 601 17.26 13.72 -1.50
N VAL A 602 17.82 12.63 -2.00
CA VAL A 602 17.16 11.78 -3.02
C VAL A 602 17.24 10.31 -2.64
N THR A 603 16.13 9.62 -2.84
CA THR A 603 16.03 8.15 -2.85
C THR A 603 15.50 7.70 -4.21
N ASN A 604 16.16 6.71 -4.82
CA ASN A 604 15.73 6.00 -6.01
C ASN A 604 16.31 4.57 -6.01
N GLU A 605 16.35 3.90 -7.14
CA GLU A 605 16.90 2.54 -7.26
C GLU A 605 18.37 2.41 -6.78
N THR A 606 19.18 3.43 -6.96
CA THR A 606 20.63 3.41 -6.69
C THR A 606 21.06 4.30 -5.52
N MET A 607 20.19 5.16 -5.03
CA MET A 607 20.46 6.15 -4.00
C MET A 607 19.54 5.94 -2.80
N GLY A 608 20.09 5.92 -1.59
CA GLY A 608 19.36 5.75 -0.34
C GLY A 608 19.39 7.00 0.54
N MET A 609 18.49 7.96 0.35
CA MET A 609 18.46 9.26 1.03
C MET A 609 19.81 9.99 0.93
N GLU A 610 20.39 10.01 -0.25
CA GLU A 610 21.67 10.67 -0.48
C GLU A 610 21.49 12.18 -0.59
N LYS A 611 22.39 12.92 0.07
CA LYS A 611 22.46 14.37 -0.09
C LYS A 611 23.10 14.71 -1.43
N THR A 612 22.30 15.21 -2.38
CA THR A 612 22.75 15.54 -3.73
C THR A 612 23.23 16.99 -3.90
N GLY A 613 22.92 17.86 -2.94
CA GLY A 613 23.34 19.24 -2.98
C GLY A 613 22.67 20.13 -1.96
N GLU A 614 22.90 21.43 -2.13
CA GLU A 614 22.24 22.51 -1.42
C GLU A 614 21.73 23.54 -2.44
N VAL A 615 20.59 24.15 -2.16
CA VAL A 615 19.96 25.16 -3.02
C VAL A 615 19.52 26.35 -2.20
N THR A 616 19.75 27.56 -2.74
CA THR A 616 19.34 28.82 -2.10
C THR A 616 17.98 29.24 -2.64
N ALA A 617 17.08 29.63 -1.74
CA ALA A 617 15.79 30.20 -2.10
C ALA A 617 15.96 31.73 -2.39
N GLU A 618 15.63 32.12 -3.61
CA GLU A 618 15.57 33.52 -4.03
C GLU A 618 14.11 33.94 -4.11
N ASN A 619 13.74 34.94 -3.30
CA ASN A 619 12.35 35.42 -3.22
C ASN A 619 11.33 34.30 -2.98
N GLY A 620 11.65 33.31 -2.11
CA GLY A 620 10.80 32.19 -1.80
C GLY A 620 10.70 31.14 -2.92
N THR A 621 11.65 31.14 -3.86
CA THR A 621 11.69 30.19 -4.99
C THR A 621 13.01 29.46 -5.05
N VAL A 622 12.98 28.15 -5.25
CA VAL A 622 14.16 27.33 -5.57
C VAL A 622 13.96 26.60 -6.91
N GLN A 623 15.09 26.36 -7.59
CA GLN A 623 15.15 25.56 -8.81
C GLN A 623 15.93 24.29 -8.53
N ILE A 624 15.38 23.12 -8.88
CA ILE A 624 16.04 21.83 -8.73
C ILE A 624 15.80 20.95 -9.96
N ASN A 625 16.65 19.94 -10.12
CA ASN A 625 16.43 18.85 -11.06
C ASN A 625 15.85 17.65 -10.30
N LEU A 626 14.63 17.25 -10.62
CA LEU A 626 14.03 16.02 -10.13
C LEU A 626 14.58 14.84 -10.97
N LEU A 627 15.15 13.86 -10.31
CA LEU A 627 15.59 12.63 -10.98
C LEU A 627 14.37 11.79 -11.40
N PRO A 628 14.53 10.92 -12.42
CA PRO A 628 13.44 10.04 -12.83
C PRO A 628 13.11 9.01 -11.74
N ALA A 629 11.83 8.62 -11.64
CA ALA A 629 11.34 7.59 -10.72
C ALA A 629 11.97 7.68 -9.32
N SER A 630 11.85 8.86 -8.67
CA SER A 630 12.58 9.18 -7.44
C SER A 630 11.72 9.88 -6.39
N PHE A 631 12.20 9.82 -5.17
CA PHE A 631 11.70 10.60 -4.04
C PHE A 631 12.75 11.64 -3.63
N THR A 632 12.40 12.92 -3.75
CA THR A 632 13.26 14.07 -3.43
C THR A 632 12.72 14.82 -2.21
N THR A 633 13.59 15.23 -1.30
CA THR A 633 13.25 16.07 -0.16
C THR A 633 14.15 17.29 -0.11
N LEU A 634 13.52 18.47 -0.04
CA LEU A 634 14.20 19.71 0.35
C LEU A 634 13.99 19.89 1.84
N LYS A 635 15.06 20.04 2.59
CA LYS A 635 15.04 20.28 4.03
C LYS A 635 15.75 21.59 4.33
N SER A 636 15.07 22.53 4.99
CA SER A 636 15.68 23.81 5.36
C SER A 636 16.90 23.61 6.25
N LYS A 637 17.96 24.31 5.94
CA LYS A 637 19.20 24.36 6.73
C LYS A 637 19.23 25.68 7.51
N LYS A 638 19.50 25.60 8.79
CA LYS A 638 19.73 26.78 9.64
C LYS A 638 21.12 27.35 9.46
#